data_dca5f22ee99dae9c80c9ed2c337a3bd7
#
_entry.id   dca5f22ee99dae9c80c9ed2c337a3bd7
#
_cell.length_a   1.000
_cell.length_b   1.000
_cell.length_c   1.000
_cell.angle_alpha   90.00
_cell.angle_beta   90.00
_cell.angle_gamma   90.00
#
_symmetry.space_group_name_H-M   'P 1'
#
loop_
_entity.id
_entity.type
_entity.pdbx_description
1 polymer ?
#
loop_
_entity_poly.entity_id
_entity_poly.type
_entity_poly.pdbx_seq_one_letter_code
_entity_poly.pdbx_strand_id
1 'polypeptide(L)'
;MKTGEGKTLTATMPVYLNALTGKGVHVVTVNEYLASRDATEMGQLYEFLGLTVGLNLNGLSKEEKQAAYAADITYSTNNELGFDYLRDNMVLYKEQKVQRPLHYAVIDEVDSILIDEARTPLIISGSAQKSTQLYIQANAFVSRLKKDEDFTYDEKTKGVQLTEEGMTKAEKAFGIDNLFDISHVALNHHITQALKAHSSMHLDVDYVVQEGEIVIVDQFTGRLMKGRRYSDGLHQAIEAKEGLEIQNESMTLATITFQNYFRMYEKLAGMTGTAKTEEEEFRNIYNMNVIVIPTNRPIARDDRPDLIYATMDGKFRAVVEDIADRHKKGQPVLVGTVAIETSEIISKYLTKKGVPHNVLNAKNHGREAEIIADAGKPGAVTIATNMAGRGTDIKLGEGVKELGGLCVIGTERHESRRIDNQLRGRSGRQGDPGVTQFYLSMEDELMRRFGSDNMKSMMERLGMDDTQPIQSKMVSRAVESAQKRVEGNNFDARKQLLSYDDVLRQQREILYGQRNEVLESENLREIVEKMIMTSIRRNVEGYAPGHEDEENWNLQGIIDYVNGNLLNEGDLTVNDIRGKDTEEIAETIFAKVKERYNEKEEMLSPEQMREFEKVIVLRAVDSKWMDHIDAMDQLRQGIHLRAYGQTDPLREYQGEGFAMFENMIASIEEDVAKYIMKAEIRNNLERQEVAKGQAVNPKEDGEKVKKKPVVKQMDVGRNDPCICGSGKKYKNCCGAE
;
A
#
# COMPACT_ATOMS: atom_id res chain seq x y z
N MET A 1 10.87 -25.82 1.02
CA MET A 1 11.46 -26.61 2.15
C MET A 1 10.60 -26.41 3.38
N LYS A 2 10.40 -27.45 4.21
CA LYS A 2 9.61 -27.30 5.45
C LYS A 2 10.32 -26.37 6.44
N THR A 3 9.56 -25.84 7.39
CA THR A 3 10.10 -24.96 8.43
C THR A 3 11.14 -25.72 9.28
N GLY A 4 12.27 -25.08 9.59
CA GLY A 4 13.37 -25.69 10.34
C GLY A 4 14.33 -26.58 9.53
N GLU A 5 14.19 -26.61 8.19
CA GLU A 5 15.07 -27.43 7.30
C GLU A 5 16.28 -26.64 6.76
N GLY A 6 16.60 -25.47 7.31
CA GLY A 6 17.80 -24.72 6.96
C GLY A 6 17.67 -23.86 5.69
N LYS A 7 16.50 -23.27 5.41
CA LYS A 7 16.27 -22.41 4.25
C LYS A 7 17.30 -21.29 4.14
N THR A 8 17.60 -20.58 5.23
CA THR A 8 18.55 -19.47 5.27
C THR A 8 19.93 -19.87 4.75
N LEU A 9 20.43 -21.03 5.19
CA LEU A 9 21.72 -21.55 4.71
C LEU A 9 21.64 -22.02 3.26
N THR A 10 20.55 -22.68 2.85
CA THR A 10 20.36 -23.13 1.46
C THR A 10 20.30 -21.95 0.48
N ALA A 11 19.72 -20.82 0.89
CA ALA A 11 19.64 -19.61 0.08
C ALA A 11 21.02 -19.04 -0.29
N THR A 12 22.05 -19.32 0.50
CA THR A 12 23.40 -18.80 0.20
C THR A 12 23.94 -19.29 -1.13
N MET A 13 23.56 -20.48 -1.57
CA MET A 13 24.02 -21.04 -2.84
C MET A 13 23.54 -20.26 -4.07
N PRO A 14 22.22 -20.08 -4.30
CA PRO A 14 21.74 -19.30 -5.44
C PRO A 14 22.08 -17.80 -5.31
N VAL A 15 22.15 -17.26 -4.09
CA VAL A 15 22.57 -15.87 -3.85
C VAL A 15 24.01 -15.67 -4.29
N TYR A 16 24.93 -16.52 -3.84
CA TYR A 16 26.33 -16.48 -4.24
C TYR A 16 26.51 -16.58 -5.76
N LEU A 17 25.87 -17.58 -6.38
CA LEU A 17 25.95 -17.78 -7.83
C LEU A 17 25.51 -16.55 -8.63
N ASN A 18 24.42 -15.92 -8.25
CA ASN A 18 23.92 -14.74 -8.94
C ASN A 18 24.71 -13.46 -8.59
N ALA A 19 25.28 -13.35 -7.40
CA ALA A 19 26.13 -12.24 -7.00
C ALA A 19 27.42 -12.16 -7.81
N LEU A 20 27.96 -13.29 -8.27
CA LEU A 20 29.14 -13.33 -9.16
C LEU A 20 28.95 -12.58 -10.48
N THR A 21 27.73 -12.28 -10.87
CA THR A 21 27.46 -11.46 -12.07
C THR A 21 27.83 -9.98 -11.88
N GLY A 22 28.02 -9.51 -10.66
CA GLY A 22 28.26 -8.11 -10.31
C GLY A 22 27.04 -7.19 -10.45
N LYS A 23 25.88 -7.73 -10.85
CA LYS A 23 24.64 -6.94 -11.06
C LYS A 23 23.87 -6.63 -9.77
N GLY A 24 24.21 -7.27 -8.67
CA GLY A 24 23.54 -7.14 -7.37
C GLY A 24 22.43 -8.15 -7.15
N VAL A 25 22.33 -8.62 -5.91
CA VAL A 25 21.32 -9.57 -5.45
C VAL A 25 20.60 -9.00 -4.23
N HIS A 26 19.28 -9.07 -4.22
CA HIS A 26 18.48 -8.69 -3.07
C HIS A 26 17.96 -9.93 -2.35
N VAL A 27 18.22 -10.03 -1.05
CA VAL A 27 17.63 -11.03 -0.14
C VAL A 27 16.55 -10.34 0.67
N VAL A 28 15.31 -10.76 0.44
CA VAL A 28 14.13 -10.06 0.93
C VAL A 28 13.54 -10.80 2.12
N THR A 29 13.32 -10.11 3.22
CA THR A 29 12.73 -10.64 4.46
C THR A 29 11.45 -9.88 4.83
N VAL A 30 10.64 -10.48 5.71
CA VAL A 30 9.37 -9.89 6.16
C VAL A 30 9.54 -8.80 7.23
N ASN A 31 10.69 -8.71 7.88
CA ASN A 31 10.96 -7.69 8.90
C ASN A 31 12.46 -7.41 9.05
N GLU A 32 12.77 -6.29 9.71
CA GLU A 32 14.14 -5.80 9.91
C GLU A 32 14.99 -6.69 10.80
N TYR A 33 14.38 -7.35 11.78
CA TYR A 33 15.09 -8.27 12.67
C TYR A 33 15.70 -9.45 11.88
N LEU A 34 14.91 -10.06 10.99
CA LEU A 34 15.37 -11.16 10.14
C LEU A 34 16.42 -10.65 9.14
N ALA A 35 16.21 -9.49 8.54
CA ALA A 35 17.20 -8.90 7.62
C ALA A 35 18.55 -8.70 8.31
N SER A 36 18.56 -8.13 9.52
CA SER A 36 19.78 -7.86 10.29
C SER A 36 20.46 -9.14 10.76
N ARG A 37 19.69 -10.11 11.28
CA ARG A 37 20.22 -11.39 11.73
C ARG A 37 20.85 -12.16 10.57
N ASP A 38 20.12 -12.31 9.48
CA ASP A 38 20.57 -13.14 8.35
C ASP A 38 21.73 -12.47 7.60
N ALA A 39 21.74 -11.13 7.49
CA ALA A 39 22.87 -10.39 6.96
C ALA A 39 24.14 -10.58 7.82
N THR A 40 23.99 -10.58 9.16
CA THR A 40 25.13 -10.79 10.08
C THR A 40 25.64 -12.22 10.05
N GLU A 41 24.75 -13.20 10.08
CA GLU A 41 25.13 -14.62 10.13
C GLU A 41 25.64 -15.12 8.78
N MET A 42 24.93 -14.88 7.69
CA MET A 42 25.32 -15.33 6.34
C MET A 42 26.35 -14.41 5.70
N GLY A 43 26.42 -13.17 6.14
CA GLY A 43 27.44 -12.19 5.71
C GLY A 43 28.86 -12.70 5.91
N GLN A 44 29.13 -13.37 7.03
CA GLN A 44 30.44 -13.97 7.29
C GLN A 44 30.86 -14.98 6.21
N LEU A 45 29.90 -15.77 5.70
CA LEU A 45 30.15 -16.71 4.61
C LEU A 45 30.44 -15.98 3.29
N TYR A 46 29.63 -14.98 2.95
CA TYR A 46 29.81 -14.24 1.71
C TYR A 46 31.11 -13.41 1.71
N GLU A 47 31.45 -12.77 2.81
CA GLU A 47 32.71 -12.05 2.99
C GLU A 47 33.92 -12.96 2.89
N PHE A 48 33.85 -14.17 3.50
CA PHE A 48 34.88 -15.20 3.34
C PHE A 48 35.06 -15.61 1.87
N LEU A 49 33.98 -15.61 1.07
CA LEU A 49 34.00 -15.91 -0.35
C LEU A 49 34.36 -14.68 -1.23
N GLY A 50 34.65 -13.54 -0.64
CA GLY A 50 35.10 -12.32 -1.31
C GLY A 50 33.99 -11.41 -1.85
N LEU A 51 32.75 -11.57 -1.37
CA LEU A 51 31.61 -10.72 -1.73
C LEU A 51 31.31 -9.72 -0.62
N THR A 52 30.74 -8.58 -1.00
CA THR A 52 30.29 -7.52 -0.08
C THR A 52 28.82 -7.70 0.27
N VAL A 53 28.47 -7.40 1.54
CA VAL A 53 27.09 -7.50 2.04
C VAL A 53 26.62 -6.14 2.55
N GLY A 54 25.49 -5.68 2.06
CA GLY A 54 24.80 -4.48 2.50
C GLY A 54 23.50 -4.82 3.26
N LEU A 55 23.16 -3.99 4.23
CA LEU A 55 21.90 -4.08 4.99
C LEU A 55 21.11 -2.79 4.81
N ASN A 56 19.91 -2.90 4.23
CA ASN A 56 19.01 -1.78 4.02
C ASN A 56 17.81 -1.88 4.96
N LEU A 57 17.69 -0.91 5.86
CA LEU A 57 16.64 -0.81 6.88
C LEU A 57 15.94 0.54 6.81
N ASN A 58 14.80 0.63 7.49
CA ASN A 58 14.11 1.90 7.66
C ASN A 58 14.97 2.88 8.50
N GLY A 59 14.92 4.15 8.14
CA GLY A 59 15.62 5.22 8.88
C GLY A 59 17.09 5.42 8.53
N LEU A 60 17.67 4.63 7.61
CA LEU A 60 19.00 4.89 7.07
C LEU A 60 19.03 6.17 6.25
N SER A 61 20.14 6.90 6.32
CA SER A 61 20.42 8.03 5.44
C SER A 61 20.53 7.55 3.98
N LYS A 62 20.42 8.48 3.05
CA LYS A 62 20.52 8.21 1.63
C LYS A 62 21.88 7.61 1.24
N GLU A 63 22.95 8.16 1.80
CA GLU A 63 24.34 7.71 1.58
C GLU A 63 24.52 6.28 2.09
N GLU A 64 23.96 5.95 3.26
CA GLU A 64 23.98 4.60 3.81
C GLU A 64 23.20 3.62 2.95
N LYS A 65 22.02 4.04 2.43
CA LYS A 65 21.24 3.23 1.49
C LYS A 65 21.98 3.01 0.18
N GLN A 66 22.61 4.03 -0.38
CA GLN A 66 23.43 3.91 -1.59
C GLN A 66 24.59 2.91 -1.38
N ALA A 67 25.27 2.97 -0.24
CA ALA A 67 26.32 2.02 0.10
C ALA A 67 25.77 0.60 0.25
N ALA A 68 24.59 0.42 0.85
CA ALA A 68 23.95 -0.88 1.00
C ALA A 68 23.56 -1.50 -0.35
N TYR A 69 23.00 -0.70 -1.26
CA TYR A 69 22.64 -1.18 -2.60
C TYR A 69 23.85 -1.35 -3.53
N ALA A 70 24.98 -0.69 -3.28
CA ALA A 70 26.21 -0.87 -4.04
C ALA A 70 26.90 -2.21 -3.73
N ALA A 71 26.60 -2.85 -2.60
CA ALA A 71 27.13 -4.17 -2.24
C ALA A 71 26.68 -5.26 -3.23
N ASP A 72 27.43 -6.35 -3.30
CA ASP A 72 27.09 -7.50 -4.17
C ASP A 72 25.77 -8.17 -3.74
N ILE A 73 25.51 -8.20 -2.44
CA ILE A 73 24.31 -8.77 -1.83
C ILE A 73 23.72 -7.76 -0.86
N THR A 74 22.44 -7.44 -1.02
CA THR A 74 21.72 -6.50 -0.15
C THR A 74 20.57 -7.23 0.55
N TYR A 75 20.60 -7.25 1.88
CA TYR A 75 19.50 -7.69 2.72
C TYR A 75 18.56 -6.52 2.99
N SER A 76 17.27 -6.72 2.81
CA SER A 76 16.26 -5.67 3.04
C SER A 76 14.90 -6.27 3.34
N THR A 77 14.00 -5.44 3.87
CA THR A 77 12.58 -5.80 3.93
C THR A 77 11.89 -5.53 2.60
N ASN A 78 10.79 -6.24 2.34
CA ASN A 78 9.95 -6.04 1.16
C ASN A 78 9.44 -4.59 1.06
N ASN A 79 9.05 -3.98 2.19
CA ASN A 79 8.54 -2.62 2.26
C ASN A 79 9.60 -1.61 1.85
N GLU A 80 10.81 -1.68 2.43
CA GLU A 80 11.88 -0.72 2.14
C GLU A 80 12.32 -0.78 0.68
N LEU A 81 12.42 -1.98 0.10
CA LEU A 81 12.74 -2.12 -1.33
C LEU A 81 11.71 -1.41 -2.22
N GLY A 82 10.44 -1.61 -1.94
CA GLY A 82 9.38 -0.98 -2.72
C GLY A 82 9.28 0.53 -2.49
N PHE A 83 9.44 1.00 -1.25
CA PHE A 83 9.48 2.44 -0.97
C PHE A 83 10.71 3.12 -1.58
N ASP A 84 11.88 2.48 -1.56
CA ASP A 84 13.07 3.03 -2.18
C ASP A 84 12.91 3.12 -3.71
N TYR A 85 12.25 2.13 -4.34
CA TYR A 85 11.88 2.21 -5.75
C TYR A 85 10.97 3.42 -6.05
N LEU A 86 9.94 3.64 -5.25
CA LEU A 86 9.05 4.77 -5.44
C LEU A 86 9.80 6.10 -5.24
N ARG A 87 10.65 6.21 -4.20
CA ARG A 87 11.48 7.40 -3.93
C ARG A 87 12.46 7.67 -5.08
N ASP A 88 13.09 6.65 -5.64
CA ASP A 88 14.03 6.78 -6.76
C ASP A 88 13.38 7.33 -8.04
N ASN A 89 12.08 7.08 -8.21
CA ASN A 89 11.31 7.65 -9.33
C ASN A 89 10.75 9.05 -9.05
N MET A 90 11.00 9.60 -7.85
CA MET A 90 10.63 10.98 -7.47
C MET A 90 11.84 11.89 -7.28
N VAL A 91 13.08 11.37 -7.40
CA VAL A 91 14.31 12.17 -7.22
C VAL A 91 14.46 13.22 -8.30
N LEU A 92 15.07 14.35 -7.93
CA LEU A 92 15.30 15.48 -8.83
C LEU A 92 16.68 15.43 -9.53
N TYR A 93 17.62 14.68 -8.98
CA TYR A 93 18.98 14.53 -9.50
C TYR A 93 19.34 13.04 -9.58
N LYS A 94 20.07 12.65 -10.64
CA LYS A 94 20.46 11.25 -10.89
C LYS A 94 21.25 10.65 -9.71
N GLU A 95 22.12 11.45 -9.11
CA GLU A 95 22.97 11.07 -7.97
C GLU A 95 22.17 10.80 -6.70
N GLN A 96 20.87 11.10 -6.77
CA GLN A 96 19.98 10.86 -5.65
C GLN A 96 19.39 9.47 -5.63
N LYS A 97 19.43 8.73 -6.70
CA LYS A 97 18.97 7.35 -6.76
C LYS A 97 19.81 6.46 -5.85
N VAL A 98 19.14 5.52 -5.19
CA VAL A 98 19.78 4.55 -4.29
C VAL A 98 19.85 3.15 -4.89
N GLN A 99 18.82 2.74 -5.64
CA GLN A 99 18.75 1.39 -6.22
C GLN A 99 19.52 1.27 -7.54
N ARG A 100 20.09 0.08 -7.75
CA ARG A 100 20.60 -0.36 -9.06
C ARG A 100 19.49 -1.07 -9.85
N PRO A 101 19.67 -1.36 -11.14
CA PRO A 101 18.73 -2.19 -11.91
C PRO A 101 18.42 -3.51 -11.19
N LEU A 102 17.14 -3.92 -11.22
CA LEU A 102 16.63 -5.06 -10.48
C LEU A 102 16.99 -6.38 -11.18
N HIS A 103 18.09 -7.02 -10.78
CA HIS A 103 18.58 -8.24 -11.42
C HIS A 103 17.99 -9.51 -10.81
N TYR A 104 18.33 -9.80 -9.54
CA TYR A 104 17.90 -11.04 -8.88
C TYR A 104 17.41 -10.79 -7.47
N ALA A 105 16.25 -11.33 -7.13
CA ALA A 105 15.74 -11.35 -5.77
C ALA A 105 15.45 -12.76 -5.28
N VAL A 106 15.82 -13.05 -4.01
CA VAL A 106 15.40 -14.23 -3.27
C VAL A 106 14.54 -13.77 -2.10
N ILE A 107 13.28 -14.20 -2.09
CA ILE A 107 12.31 -13.81 -1.07
C ILE A 107 12.19 -14.91 -0.04
N ASP A 108 12.55 -14.62 1.22
CA ASP A 108 12.26 -15.53 2.33
C ASP A 108 10.83 -15.37 2.79
N GLU A 109 10.17 -16.46 3.15
CA GLU A 109 8.73 -16.52 3.45
C GLU A 109 7.90 -15.91 2.29
N VAL A 110 8.21 -16.34 1.07
CA VAL A 110 7.66 -15.78 -0.18
C VAL A 110 6.13 -15.76 -0.24
N ASP A 111 5.48 -16.71 0.40
CA ASP A 111 4.02 -16.78 0.51
C ASP A 111 3.43 -15.66 1.40
N SER A 112 4.18 -15.19 2.40
CA SER A 112 3.77 -14.03 3.16
C SER A 112 3.82 -12.76 2.34
N ILE A 113 4.92 -12.54 1.65
CA ILE A 113 5.18 -11.30 0.92
C ILE A 113 4.34 -11.23 -0.34
N LEU A 114 4.33 -12.30 -1.15
CA LEU A 114 3.68 -12.28 -2.46
C LEU A 114 2.20 -12.69 -2.45
N ILE A 115 1.69 -13.28 -1.37
CA ILE A 115 0.29 -13.68 -1.24
C ILE A 115 -0.42 -12.86 -0.16
N ASP A 116 0.04 -12.90 1.12
CA ASP A 116 -0.68 -12.26 2.22
C ASP A 116 -0.59 -10.74 2.17
N GLU A 117 0.61 -10.20 1.94
CA GLU A 117 0.86 -8.76 1.89
C GLU A 117 0.49 -8.14 0.54
N ALA A 118 0.32 -8.96 -0.49
CA ALA A 118 -0.02 -8.52 -1.83
C ALA A 118 -1.48 -8.03 -2.01
N ARG A 119 -2.22 -7.85 -0.94
CA ARG A 119 -3.59 -7.29 -0.95
C ARG A 119 -3.64 -5.76 -0.95
N THR A 120 -2.57 -5.12 -0.53
CA THR A 120 -2.49 -3.66 -0.42
C THR A 120 -1.27 -3.14 -1.15
N PRO A 121 -1.38 -2.06 -1.92
CA PRO A 121 -0.23 -1.42 -2.55
C PRO A 121 0.63 -0.67 -1.53
N LEU A 122 1.88 -0.42 -1.89
CA LEU A 122 2.74 0.55 -1.23
C LEU A 122 2.37 1.94 -1.73
N ILE A 123 2.22 2.89 -0.83
CA ILE A 123 1.76 4.25 -1.13
C ILE A 123 2.70 5.26 -0.48
N ILE A 124 3.17 6.22 -1.27
CA ILE A 124 3.75 7.47 -0.75
C ILE A 124 2.68 8.54 -0.86
N SER A 125 2.30 9.14 0.25
CA SER A 125 1.30 10.20 0.30
C SER A 125 1.88 11.54 0.70
N GLY A 126 1.26 12.62 0.22
CA GLY A 126 1.57 13.99 0.58
C GLY A 126 0.29 14.76 0.94
N SER A 127 0.41 15.95 1.51
CA SER A 127 -0.75 16.78 1.82
C SER A 127 -1.25 17.51 0.58
N ALA A 128 -2.49 17.28 0.19
CA ALA A 128 -3.16 18.06 -0.86
C ALA A 128 -3.76 19.35 -0.30
N GLN A 129 -3.67 20.45 -1.08
CA GLN A 129 -4.22 21.74 -0.68
C GLN A 129 -5.63 22.01 -1.23
N LYS A 130 -6.22 21.09 -2.01
CA LYS A 130 -7.45 21.32 -2.78
C LYS A 130 -8.57 20.37 -2.34
N SER A 131 -9.77 20.90 -2.14
CA SER A 131 -11.08 20.24 -2.12
C SER A 131 -12.00 20.54 -0.93
N THR A 132 -11.59 21.28 0.08
CA THR A 132 -12.45 21.62 1.24
C THR A 132 -13.84 22.12 0.82
N GLN A 133 -13.92 22.89 -0.25
CA GLN A 133 -15.18 23.45 -0.74
C GLN A 133 -16.12 22.41 -1.35
N LEU A 134 -15.57 21.40 -2.05
CA LEU A 134 -16.37 20.31 -2.64
C LEU A 134 -16.97 19.42 -1.57
N TYR A 135 -16.25 19.14 -0.48
CA TYR A 135 -16.82 18.39 0.65
C TYR A 135 -18.00 19.11 1.30
N ILE A 136 -17.91 20.42 1.49
CA ILE A 136 -19.00 21.23 2.04
C ILE A 136 -20.22 21.23 1.08
N GLN A 137 -20.00 21.38 -0.21
CA GLN A 137 -21.07 21.37 -1.21
C GLN A 137 -21.73 19.99 -1.32
N ALA A 138 -20.94 18.91 -1.38
CA ALA A 138 -21.44 17.55 -1.42
C ALA A 138 -22.23 17.22 -0.15
N ASN A 139 -21.74 17.60 1.03
CA ASN A 139 -22.44 17.42 2.29
C ASN A 139 -23.80 18.16 2.32
N ALA A 140 -23.83 19.42 1.86
CA ALA A 140 -25.04 20.21 1.80
C ALA A 140 -26.08 19.64 0.79
N PHE A 141 -25.62 19.02 -0.27
CA PHE A 141 -26.48 18.32 -1.23
C PHE A 141 -27.04 17.02 -0.63
N VAL A 142 -26.16 16.14 -0.12
CA VAL A 142 -26.52 14.81 0.41
C VAL A 142 -27.46 14.91 1.61
N SER A 143 -27.30 15.91 2.49
CA SER A 143 -28.19 16.12 3.64
C SER A 143 -29.68 16.32 3.27
N ARG A 144 -29.99 16.61 2.01
CA ARG A 144 -31.35 16.83 1.51
C ARG A 144 -31.94 15.59 0.81
N LEU A 145 -31.14 14.56 0.58
CA LEU A 145 -31.56 13.34 -0.10
C LEU A 145 -32.33 12.41 0.84
N LYS A 146 -33.25 11.65 0.26
CA LYS A 146 -34.07 10.69 0.99
C LYS A 146 -33.68 9.26 0.65
N LYS A 147 -33.53 8.43 1.68
CA LYS A 147 -33.28 6.99 1.50
C LYS A 147 -34.44 6.34 0.75
N ASP A 148 -34.12 5.38 -0.11
CA ASP A 148 -35.00 4.57 -0.94
C ASP A 148 -35.74 5.32 -2.08
N GLU A 149 -35.70 6.68 -2.09
CA GLU A 149 -36.10 7.53 -3.22
C GLU A 149 -34.88 7.96 -4.06
N ASP A 150 -33.90 8.61 -3.42
CA ASP A 150 -32.75 9.25 -4.06
C ASP A 150 -31.48 8.41 -4.01
N PHE A 151 -31.36 7.53 -3.02
CA PHE A 151 -30.25 6.61 -2.89
C PHE A 151 -30.64 5.32 -2.20
N THR A 152 -29.90 4.24 -2.48
CA THR A 152 -30.05 2.93 -1.84
C THR A 152 -28.87 2.65 -0.91
N TYR A 153 -29.12 1.93 0.18
CA TYR A 153 -28.10 1.50 1.14
C TYR A 153 -28.23 -0.01 1.39
N ASP A 154 -27.16 -0.75 1.11
CA ASP A 154 -27.06 -2.18 1.42
C ASP A 154 -26.34 -2.40 2.76
N GLU A 155 -27.07 -2.89 3.76
CA GLU A 155 -26.51 -3.16 5.10
C GLU A 155 -25.43 -4.24 5.13
N LYS A 156 -25.46 -5.20 4.20
CA LYS A 156 -24.50 -6.32 4.16
C LYS A 156 -23.13 -5.90 3.62
N THR A 157 -23.14 -5.10 2.57
CA THR A 157 -21.93 -4.62 1.90
C THR A 157 -21.49 -3.23 2.38
N LYS A 158 -22.35 -2.53 3.15
CA LYS A 158 -22.24 -1.11 3.47
C LYS A 158 -22.12 -0.23 2.22
N GLY A 159 -22.61 -0.73 1.09
CA GLY A 159 -22.62 -0.05 -0.20
C GLY A 159 -23.73 1.01 -0.26
N VAL A 160 -23.41 2.18 -0.82
CA VAL A 160 -24.34 3.29 -1.01
C VAL A 160 -24.32 3.70 -2.46
N GLN A 161 -25.49 3.90 -3.07
CA GLN A 161 -25.63 4.28 -4.48
C GLN A 161 -26.75 5.27 -4.68
N LEU A 162 -26.55 6.26 -5.55
CA LEU A 162 -27.63 7.12 -6.04
C LEU A 162 -28.56 6.33 -6.96
N THR A 163 -29.87 6.60 -6.85
CA THR A 163 -30.87 6.17 -7.82
C THR A 163 -30.85 7.10 -9.05
N GLU A 164 -31.57 6.76 -10.13
CA GLU A 164 -31.75 7.64 -11.29
C GLU A 164 -32.32 9.00 -10.90
N GLU A 165 -33.25 9.03 -9.93
CA GLU A 165 -33.80 10.27 -9.41
C GLU A 165 -32.76 11.08 -8.63
N GLY A 166 -31.93 10.40 -7.83
CA GLY A 166 -30.83 11.03 -7.10
C GLY A 166 -29.76 11.60 -8.02
N MET A 167 -29.43 10.90 -9.11
CA MET A 167 -28.50 11.38 -10.13
C MET A 167 -29.01 12.64 -10.82
N THR A 168 -30.29 12.63 -11.26
CA THR A 168 -30.93 13.80 -11.88
C THR A 168 -30.95 15.01 -10.94
N LYS A 169 -31.18 14.78 -9.64
CA LYS A 169 -31.11 15.85 -8.63
C LYS A 169 -29.68 16.39 -8.46
N ALA A 170 -28.65 15.50 -8.49
CA ALA A 170 -27.25 15.91 -8.42
C ALA A 170 -26.86 16.76 -9.63
N GLU A 171 -27.16 16.31 -10.84
CA GLU A 171 -26.89 17.03 -12.09
C GLU A 171 -27.51 18.43 -12.09
N LYS A 172 -28.77 18.52 -11.66
CA LYS A 172 -29.48 19.80 -11.53
C LYS A 172 -28.90 20.71 -10.44
N ALA A 173 -28.49 20.13 -9.30
CA ALA A 173 -27.94 20.90 -8.17
C ALA A 173 -26.57 21.47 -8.47
N PHE A 174 -25.74 20.78 -9.24
CA PHE A 174 -24.39 21.21 -9.61
C PHE A 174 -24.30 21.82 -11.00
N GLY A 175 -25.42 21.87 -11.75
CA GLY A 175 -25.51 22.50 -13.08
C GLY A 175 -24.69 21.77 -14.14
N ILE A 176 -24.68 20.44 -14.10
CA ILE A 176 -23.95 19.56 -15.02
C ILE A 176 -24.92 18.69 -15.81
N ASP A 177 -24.51 18.27 -16.99
CA ASP A 177 -25.38 17.46 -17.88
C ASP A 177 -25.28 15.96 -17.59
N ASN A 178 -24.11 15.48 -17.12
CA ASN A 178 -23.87 14.07 -16.79
C ASN A 178 -22.89 13.94 -15.62
N LEU A 179 -23.33 13.35 -14.52
CA LEU A 179 -22.53 13.13 -13.32
C LEU A 179 -21.37 12.12 -13.54
N PHE A 180 -21.52 11.22 -14.53
CA PHE A 180 -20.52 10.19 -14.85
C PHE A 180 -19.55 10.59 -15.97
N ASP A 181 -19.58 11.85 -16.41
CA ASP A 181 -18.57 12.37 -17.32
C ASP A 181 -17.18 12.41 -16.63
N ILE A 182 -16.13 12.20 -17.43
CA ILE A 182 -14.73 12.23 -16.96
C ILE A 182 -14.40 13.54 -16.24
N SER A 183 -14.94 14.65 -16.71
CA SER A 183 -14.75 15.98 -16.10
C SER A 183 -15.37 16.11 -14.70
N HIS A 184 -16.32 15.23 -14.33
CA HIS A 184 -17.05 15.27 -13.07
C HIS A 184 -16.71 14.14 -12.11
N VAL A 185 -15.68 13.32 -12.40
CA VAL A 185 -15.25 12.19 -11.56
C VAL A 185 -14.97 12.63 -10.12
N ALA A 186 -14.29 13.75 -9.91
CA ALA A 186 -14.03 14.30 -8.58
C ALA A 186 -15.31 14.66 -7.83
N LEU A 187 -16.29 15.29 -8.50
CA LEU A 187 -17.57 15.62 -7.89
C LEU A 187 -18.36 14.37 -7.50
N ASN A 188 -18.44 13.39 -8.39
CA ASN A 188 -19.10 12.11 -8.12
C ASN A 188 -18.46 11.38 -6.92
N HIS A 189 -17.12 11.39 -6.84
CA HIS A 189 -16.39 10.87 -5.69
C HIS A 189 -16.82 11.54 -4.38
N HIS A 190 -16.81 12.89 -4.33
CA HIS A 190 -17.19 13.63 -3.12
C HIS A 190 -18.64 13.38 -2.71
N ILE A 191 -19.58 13.31 -3.67
CA ILE A 191 -20.98 12.94 -3.39
C ILE A 191 -21.07 11.53 -2.83
N THR A 192 -20.36 10.58 -3.39
CA THR A 192 -20.33 9.18 -2.92
C THR A 192 -19.78 9.07 -1.50
N GLN A 193 -18.69 9.78 -1.18
CA GLN A 193 -18.13 9.79 0.17
C GLN A 193 -19.06 10.49 1.18
N ALA A 194 -19.71 11.58 0.78
CA ALA A 194 -20.70 12.24 1.62
C ALA A 194 -21.92 11.33 1.89
N LEU A 195 -22.44 10.61 0.89
CA LEU A 195 -23.50 9.61 1.04
C LEU A 195 -23.07 8.51 2.03
N LYS A 196 -21.85 8.01 1.90
CA LYS A 196 -21.29 6.99 2.78
C LYS A 196 -21.16 7.50 4.22
N ALA A 197 -20.69 8.74 4.40
CA ALA A 197 -20.61 9.38 5.69
C ALA A 197 -21.98 9.52 6.39
N HIS A 198 -23.03 9.86 5.61
CA HIS A 198 -24.38 10.03 6.16
C HIS A 198 -25.11 8.70 6.42
N SER A 199 -24.91 7.69 5.56
CA SER A 199 -25.72 6.46 5.58
C SER A 199 -25.08 5.31 6.36
N SER A 200 -23.73 5.18 6.33
CA SER A 200 -23.04 4.03 6.90
C SER A 200 -22.16 4.35 8.12
N MET A 201 -21.93 5.64 8.41
CA MET A 201 -21.06 6.07 9.51
C MET A 201 -21.86 6.77 10.59
N HIS A 202 -21.85 6.22 11.80
CA HIS A 202 -22.67 6.68 12.92
C HIS A 202 -21.81 7.19 14.06
N LEU A 203 -22.16 8.35 14.61
CA LEU A 203 -21.54 8.92 15.80
C LEU A 203 -21.72 7.95 16.98
N ASP A 204 -20.71 7.83 17.83
CA ASP A 204 -20.62 6.94 19.00
C ASP A 204 -20.61 5.43 18.67
N VAL A 205 -20.65 5.05 17.39
CA VAL A 205 -20.57 3.65 16.93
C VAL A 205 -19.32 3.44 16.10
N ASP A 206 -19.17 4.18 14.99
CA ASP A 206 -18.06 4.05 14.06
C ASP A 206 -16.96 5.10 14.35
N TYR A 207 -17.34 6.23 14.94
CA TYR A 207 -16.42 7.32 15.32
C TYR A 207 -17.00 8.14 16.48
N VAL A 208 -16.12 8.89 17.16
CA VAL A 208 -16.48 9.91 18.15
C VAL A 208 -15.82 11.23 17.81
N VAL A 209 -16.40 12.33 18.29
CA VAL A 209 -15.79 13.67 18.18
C VAL A 209 -15.08 13.99 19.50
N GLN A 210 -13.76 14.14 19.47
CA GLN A 210 -12.95 14.55 20.62
C GLN A 210 -12.04 15.72 20.26
N GLU A 211 -12.05 16.78 21.07
CA GLU A 211 -11.18 17.96 20.88
C GLU A 211 -11.29 18.63 19.50
N GLY A 212 -12.47 18.50 18.83
CA GLY A 212 -12.69 19.03 17.48
C GLY A 212 -12.17 18.15 16.34
N GLU A 213 -11.76 16.92 16.62
CA GLU A 213 -11.29 15.94 15.64
C GLU A 213 -12.16 14.68 15.65
N ILE A 214 -12.25 14.02 14.50
CA ILE A 214 -12.88 12.69 14.38
C ILE A 214 -11.89 11.64 14.86
N VAL A 215 -12.32 10.81 15.82
CA VAL A 215 -11.55 9.66 16.32
C VAL A 215 -12.31 8.39 15.99
N ILE A 216 -11.68 7.50 15.25
CA ILE A 216 -12.26 6.22 14.80
C ILE A 216 -12.49 5.30 16.01
N VAL A 217 -13.64 4.63 16.04
CA VAL A 217 -13.93 3.54 16.96
C VAL A 217 -13.70 2.22 16.22
N ASP A 218 -12.85 1.38 16.77
CA ASP A 218 -12.66 0.02 16.24
C ASP A 218 -13.92 -0.81 16.46
N GLN A 219 -14.55 -1.25 15.41
CA GLN A 219 -15.82 -2.02 15.43
C GLN A 219 -15.71 -3.34 16.20
N PHE A 220 -14.51 -3.92 16.31
CA PHE A 220 -14.29 -5.20 17.00
C PHE A 220 -13.97 -5.04 18.48
N THR A 221 -13.27 -3.98 18.83
CA THR A 221 -12.78 -3.79 20.22
C THR A 221 -13.48 -2.66 20.96
N GLY A 222 -14.22 -1.80 20.25
CA GLY A 222 -14.80 -0.57 20.81
C GLY A 222 -13.75 0.46 21.27
N ARG A 223 -12.48 0.27 20.91
CA ARG A 223 -11.37 1.16 21.32
C ARG A 223 -11.24 2.36 20.39
N LEU A 224 -10.90 3.50 20.97
CA LEU A 224 -10.63 4.72 20.24
C LEU A 224 -9.26 4.62 19.55
N MET A 225 -9.24 4.76 18.23
CA MET A 225 -8.02 4.75 17.41
C MET A 225 -7.55 6.18 17.14
N LYS A 226 -6.90 6.81 18.13
CA LYS A 226 -6.35 8.16 17.97
C LYS A 226 -5.24 8.18 16.91
N GLY A 227 -5.30 9.18 16.04
CA GLY A 227 -4.30 9.38 14.96
C GLY A 227 -4.54 8.57 13.70
N ARG A 228 -5.55 7.69 13.66
CA ARG A 228 -6.01 7.03 12.42
C ARG A 228 -7.06 7.88 11.73
N ARG A 229 -7.08 7.79 10.40
CA ARG A 229 -8.06 8.46 9.54
C ARG A 229 -8.68 7.44 8.58
N TYR A 230 -9.93 7.65 8.20
CA TYR A 230 -10.52 6.90 7.09
C TYR A 230 -9.86 7.33 5.78
N SER A 231 -9.66 6.39 4.85
CA SER A 231 -9.12 6.63 3.52
C SER A 231 -10.13 7.27 2.57
N ASP A 232 -9.64 7.65 1.41
CA ASP A 232 -10.43 8.00 0.22
C ASP A 232 -11.40 9.18 0.42
N GLY A 233 -11.04 10.16 1.25
CA GLY A 233 -11.89 11.32 1.52
C GLY A 233 -13.05 11.07 2.47
N LEU A 234 -13.27 9.83 2.95
CA LEU A 234 -14.36 9.53 3.88
C LEU A 234 -14.20 10.28 5.21
N HIS A 235 -12.96 10.42 5.71
CA HIS A 235 -12.71 11.15 6.95
C HIS A 235 -13.12 12.62 6.83
N GLN A 236 -12.77 13.27 5.73
CA GLN A 236 -13.15 14.64 5.41
C GLN A 236 -14.65 14.79 5.20
N ALA A 237 -15.29 13.80 4.58
CA ALA A 237 -16.74 13.77 4.45
C ALA A 237 -17.45 13.68 5.82
N ILE A 238 -16.88 12.95 6.79
CA ILE A 238 -17.39 12.90 8.16
C ILE A 238 -17.10 14.22 8.89
N GLU A 239 -15.90 14.83 8.72
CA GLU A 239 -15.59 16.16 9.26
C GLU A 239 -16.61 17.20 8.74
N ALA A 240 -16.94 17.17 7.43
CA ALA A 240 -17.96 18.03 6.82
C ALA A 240 -19.37 17.77 7.40
N LYS A 241 -19.73 16.49 7.60
CA LYS A 241 -21.01 16.08 8.20
C LYS A 241 -21.18 16.63 9.61
N GLU A 242 -20.13 16.55 10.43
CA GLU A 242 -20.13 17.00 11.83
C GLU A 242 -19.85 18.51 11.97
N GLY A 243 -19.63 19.24 10.84
CA GLY A 243 -19.35 20.68 10.83
C GLY A 243 -18.01 21.05 11.45
N LEU A 244 -17.05 20.15 11.44
CA LEU A 244 -15.69 20.36 11.92
C LEU A 244 -14.82 21.04 10.88
N GLU A 245 -13.63 21.50 11.28
CA GLU A 245 -12.62 21.99 10.35
C GLU A 245 -12.11 20.81 9.48
N ILE A 246 -12.37 20.89 8.16
CA ILE A 246 -11.96 19.86 7.22
C ILE A 246 -10.45 19.93 7.05
N GLN A 247 -9.77 18.88 7.46
CA GLN A 247 -8.32 18.77 7.36
C GLN A 247 -7.89 18.42 5.92
N ASN A 248 -6.69 18.84 5.53
CA ASN A 248 -6.15 18.54 4.21
C ASN A 248 -6.20 17.04 3.91
N GLU A 249 -6.67 16.72 2.71
CA GLU A 249 -6.66 15.37 2.16
C GLU A 249 -5.21 14.90 1.91
N SER A 250 -4.93 13.63 2.14
CA SER A 250 -3.67 13.06 1.72
C SER A 250 -3.79 12.61 0.27
N MET A 251 -3.00 13.23 -0.61
CA MET A 251 -2.93 12.86 -2.02
C MET A 251 -1.90 11.75 -2.22
N THR A 252 -2.19 10.75 -3.04
CA THR A 252 -1.23 9.72 -3.43
C THR A 252 -0.21 10.28 -4.40
N LEU A 253 1.07 10.33 -4.00
CA LEU A 253 2.15 10.82 -4.84
C LEU A 253 2.75 9.72 -5.72
N ALA A 254 2.87 8.53 -5.17
CA ALA A 254 3.35 7.36 -5.88
C ALA A 254 2.78 6.09 -5.26
N THR A 255 2.51 5.08 -6.08
CA THR A 255 1.98 3.79 -5.65
C THR A 255 2.54 2.66 -6.50
N ILE A 256 2.71 1.48 -5.88
CA ILE A 256 3.03 0.23 -6.57
C ILE A 256 2.54 -0.96 -5.75
N THR A 257 2.03 -2.00 -6.41
CA THR A 257 1.74 -3.27 -5.75
C THR A 257 3.00 -4.11 -5.61
N PHE A 258 3.07 -4.97 -4.58
CA PHE A 258 4.19 -5.92 -4.45
C PHE A 258 4.30 -6.83 -5.66
N GLN A 259 3.15 -7.25 -6.23
CA GLN A 259 3.13 -8.07 -7.43
C GLN A 259 3.90 -7.39 -8.58
N ASN A 260 3.59 -6.13 -8.87
CA ASN A 260 4.21 -5.41 -9.97
C ASN A 260 5.68 -5.05 -9.65
N TYR A 261 6.01 -4.73 -8.40
CA TYR A 261 7.39 -4.46 -8.02
C TYR A 261 8.29 -5.69 -8.22
N PHE A 262 7.91 -6.86 -7.66
CA PHE A 262 8.73 -8.06 -7.77
C PHE A 262 8.78 -8.67 -9.18
N ARG A 263 7.77 -8.42 -10.01
CA ARG A 263 7.79 -8.81 -11.44
C ARG A 263 8.81 -8.03 -12.28
N MET A 264 9.36 -6.93 -11.78
CA MET A 264 10.39 -6.14 -12.49
C MET A 264 11.79 -6.76 -12.39
N TYR A 265 12.02 -7.71 -11.48
CA TYR A 265 13.30 -8.41 -11.42
C TYR A 265 13.50 -9.30 -12.64
N GLU A 266 14.73 -9.29 -13.22
CA GLU A 266 15.09 -10.22 -14.32
C GLU A 266 14.93 -11.68 -13.88
N LYS A 267 15.27 -11.97 -12.61
CA LYS A 267 15.14 -13.29 -11.96
C LYS A 267 14.50 -13.15 -10.60
N LEU A 268 13.49 -13.95 -10.34
CA LEU A 268 12.79 -13.99 -9.06
C LEU A 268 12.78 -15.42 -8.52
N ALA A 269 13.16 -15.59 -7.26
CA ALA A 269 13.06 -16.83 -6.53
C ALA A 269 12.49 -16.61 -5.13
N GLY A 270 11.98 -17.66 -4.52
CA GLY A 270 11.43 -17.56 -3.18
C GLY A 270 11.54 -18.87 -2.40
N MET A 271 11.44 -18.76 -1.10
CA MET A 271 11.50 -19.87 -0.16
C MET A 271 10.36 -19.79 0.84
N THR A 272 9.75 -20.92 1.13
CA THR A 272 8.78 -21.08 2.23
C THR A 272 8.58 -22.54 2.57
N GLY A 273 7.94 -22.81 3.69
CA GLY A 273 7.48 -24.15 4.08
C GLY A 273 6.13 -24.56 3.51
N THR A 274 5.38 -23.66 2.89
CA THR A 274 3.94 -23.80 2.65
C THR A 274 3.45 -23.38 1.26
N ALA A 275 4.34 -23.12 0.29
CA ALA A 275 3.97 -22.61 -1.05
C ALA A 275 3.09 -23.55 -1.89
N LYS A 276 3.09 -24.86 -1.64
CA LYS A 276 2.45 -25.85 -2.54
C LYS A 276 0.95 -25.65 -2.71
N THR A 277 0.27 -25.11 -1.71
CA THR A 277 -1.17 -24.82 -1.80
C THR A 277 -1.50 -23.68 -2.76
N GLU A 278 -0.55 -22.76 -2.99
CA GLU A 278 -0.70 -21.56 -3.81
C GLU A 278 0.12 -21.64 -5.13
N GLU A 279 0.48 -22.87 -5.57
CA GLU A 279 1.32 -23.09 -6.75
C GLU A 279 0.76 -22.46 -8.02
N GLU A 280 -0.56 -22.48 -8.20
CA GLU A 280 -1.23 -21.85 -9.34
C GLU A 280 -1.05 -20.33 -9.36
N GLU A 281 -1.14 -19.70 -8.21
CA GLU A 281 -0.95 -18.26 -8.07
C GLU A 281 0.50 -17.86 -8.36
N PHE A 282 1.48 -18.59 -7.80
CA PHE A 282 2.89 -18.37 -8.10
C PHE A 282 3.23 -18.53 -9.58
N ARG A 283 2.63 -19.50 -10.25
CA ARG A 283 2.82 -19.71 -11.68
C ARG A 283 2.18 -18.62 -12.52
N ASN A 284 0.92 -18.28 -12.25
CA ASN A 284 0.14 -17.39 -13.10
C ASN A 284 0.54 -15.92 -12.95
N ILE A 285 0.93 -15.49 -11.74
CA ILE A 285 1.25 -14.09 -11.46
C ILE A 285 2.75 -13.83 -11.60
N TYR A 286 3.59 -14.70 -11.03
CA TYR A 286 5.04 -14.47 -10.92
C TYR A 286 5.89 -15.36 -11.84
N ASN A 287 5.26 -16.23 -12.64
CA ASN A 287 5.95 -17.20 -13.50
C ASN A 287 6.95 -18.08 -12.72
N MET A 288 6.62 -18.43 -11.48
CA MET A 288 7.44 -19.26 -10.61
C MET A 288 6.84 -20.67 -10.45
N ASN A 289 7.68 -21.71 -10.58
CA ASN A 289 7.30 -23.08 -10.29
C ASN A 289 7.60 -23.42 -8.82
N VAL A 290 6.71 -24.18 -8.20
CA VAL A 290 6.88 -24.61 -6.80
C VAL A 290 7.47 -26.02 -6.76
N ILE A 291 8.71 -26.13 -6.28
CA ILE A 291 9.41 -27.38 -6.09
C ILE A 291 9.41 -27.75 -4.60
N VAL A 292 8.87 -28.94 -4.29
CA VAL A 292 8.84 -29.43 -2.91
C VAL A 292 10.10 -30.25 -2.65
N ILE A 293 10.96 -29.74 -1.76
CA ILE A 293 12.16 -30.45 -1.33
C ILE A 293 11.80 -31.32 -0.11
N PRO A 294 12.07 -32.62 -0.13
CA PRO A 294 11.77 -33.52 0.98
C PRO A 294 12.55 -33.14 2.25
N THR A 295 11.98 -33.47 3.40
CA THR A 295 12.64 -33.26 4.71
C THR A 295 13.81 -34.20 4.90
N ASN A 296 14.83 -33.74 5.63
CA ASN A 296 16.01 -34.57 5.97
C ASN A 296 15.64 -35.84 6.75
N ARG A 297 14.69 -35.70 7.70
CA ARG A 297 14.13 -36.82 8.47
C ARG A 297 12.62 -36.87 8.30
N PRO A 298 11.98 -38.06 8.35
CA PRO A 298 10.52 -38.16 8.35
C PRO A 298 9.89 -37.32 9.45
N ILE A 299 8.74 -36.71 9.18
CA ILE A 299 7.98 -35.94 10.16
C ILE A 299 7.40 -36.93 11.19
N ALA A 300 7.80 -36.77 12.47
CA ALA A 300 7.32 -37.59 13.60
C ALA A 300 6.18 -36.90 14.38
N ARG A 301 5.74 -35.75 13.92
CA ARG A 301 4.65 -34.93 14.52
C ARG A 301 3.29 -35.62 14.34
N ASP A 302 2.51 -35.67 15.43
CA ASP A 302 1.12 -36.14 15.45
C ASP A 302 0.17 -34.97 15.20
N ASP A 303 -0.38 -34.88 13.98
CA ASP A 303 -1.37 -33.87 13.61
C ASP A 303 -2.78 -34.38 13.88
N ARG A 304 -3.33 -34.07 15.06
CA ARG A 304 -4.62 -34.55 15.52
C ARG A 304 -5.79 -33.88 14.81
N PRO A 305 -6.95 -34.60 14.71
CA PRO A 305 -8.17 -34.02 14.18
C PRO A 305 -8.64 -32.79 14.97
N ASP A 306 -9.37 -31.89 14.31
CA ASP A 306 -9.96 -30.73 14.95
C ASP A 306 -11.02 -31.13 15.99
N LEU A 307 -11.03 -30.44 17.12
CA LEU A 307 -12.08 -30.51 18.14
C LEU A 307 -13.00 -29.32 17.97
N ILE A 308 -14.28 -29.57 17.70
CA ILE A 308 -15.24 -28.53 17.35
C ILE A 308 -16.28 -28.44 18.47
N TYR A 309 -16.48 -27.23 19.00
CA TYR A 309 -17.42 -26.94 20.10
C TYR A 309 -18.58 -26.11 19.58
N ALA A 310 -19.73 -26.18 20.25
CA ALA A 310 -20.89 -25.39 19.92
C ALA A 310 -20.65 -23.88 20.17
N THR A 311 -20.05 -23.56 21.31
CA THR A 311 -19.85 -22.19 21.79
C THR A 311 -18.35 -21.83 21.95
N MET A 312 -18.06 -20.53 21.93
CA MET A 312 -16.72 -19.99 22.22
C MET A 312 -16.27 -20.30 23.65
N ASP A 313 -17.19 -20.19 24.64
CA ASP A 313 -16.85 -20.44 26.04
C ASP A 313 -16.47 -21.93 26.28
N GLY A 314 -17.24 -22.86 25.72
CA GLY A 314 -16.92 -24.28 25.75
C GLY A 314 -15.56 -24.60 25.14
N LYS A 315 -15.23 -23.99 23.99
CA LYS A 315 -13.91 -24.07 23.36
C LYS A 315 -12.79 -23.58 24.26
N PHE A 316 -12.94 -22.37 24.84
CA PHE A 316 -11.87 -21.80 25.67
C PHE A 316 -11.63 -22.58 26.96
N ARG A 317 -12.67 -23.11 27.59
CA ARG A 317 -12.53 -24.00 28.76
C ARG A 317 -11.73 -25.25 28.41
N ALA A 318 -12.05 -25.91 27.29
CA ALA A 318 -11.35 -27.09 26.83
C ALA A 318 -9.88 -26.82 26.50
N VAL A 319 -9.59 -25.70 25.81
CA VAL A 319 -8.22 -25.27 25.52
C VAL A 319 -7.41 -25.09 26.80
N VAL A 320 -7.97 -24.37 27.77
CA VAL A 320 -7.30 -24.06 29.04
C VAL A 320 -7.09 -25.34 29.87
N GLU A 321 -7.99 -26.32 29.82
CA GLU A 321 -7.82 -27.62 30.49
C GLU A 321 -6.69 -28.43 29.85
N ASP A 322 -6.63 -28.55 28.54
CA ASP A 322 -5.55 -29.26 27.86
C ASP A 322 -4.18 -28.60 28.12
N ILE A 323 -4.11 -27.27 28.11
CA ILE A 323 -2.91 -26.50 28.43
C ILE A 323 -2.45 -26.83 29.87
N ALA A 324 -3.37 -26.78 30.84
CA ALA A 324 -3.06 -27.00 32.25
C ALA A 324 -2.56 -28.45 32.47
N ASP A 325 -3.17 -29.43 31.82
CA ASP A 325 -2.74 -30.86 31.94
C ASP A 325 -1.39 -31.13 31.30
N ARG A 326 -1.09 -30.50 30.17
CA ARG A 326 0.23 -30.60 29.53
C ARG A 326 1.32 -29.92 30.36
N HIS A 327 1.03 -28.71 30.86
CA HIS A 327 1.94 -27.98 31.75
C HIS A 327 2.31 -28.81 32.99
N LYS A 328 1.32 -29.44 33.65
CA LYS A 328 1.58 -30.33 34.79
C LYS A 328 2.49 -31.52 34.45
N LYS A 329 2.44 -32.02 33.20
CA LYS A 329 3.29 -33.08 32.71
C LYS A 329 4.67 -32.58 32.27
N GLY A 330 4.92 -31.28 32.28
CA GLY A 330 6.14 -30.64 31.81
C GLY A 330 6.24 -30.46 30.29
N GLN A 331 5.20 -30.80 29.53
CA GLN A 331 5.22 -30.64 28.07
C GLN A 331 5.03 -29.14 27.71
N PRO A 332 5.93 -28.54 26.91
CA PRO A 332 5.74 -27.16 26.47
C PRO A 332 4.57 -27.01 25.49
N VAL A 333 3.84 -25.88 25.60
CA VAL A 333 2.67 -25.59 24.79
C VAL A 333 2.80 -24.22 24.11
N LEU A 334 2.63 -24.19 22.80
CA LEU A 334 2.47 -22.97 22.01
C LEU A 334 1.01 -22.85 21.56
N VAL A 335 0.36 -21.79 21.97
CA VAL A 335 -1.04 -21.48 21.62
C VAL A 335 -1.07 -20.43 20.54
N GLY A 336 -1.56 -20.80 19.35
CA GLY A 336 -1.78 -19.88 18.24
C GLY A 336 -3.19 -19.28 18.27
N THR A 337 -3.27 -17.95 18.24
CA THR A 337 -4.54 -17.21 18.17
C THR A 337 -4.57 -16.33 16.92
N VAL A 338 -5.77 -16.09 16.37
CA VAL A 338 -5.94 -15.21 15.21
C VAL A 338 -5.98 -13.76 15.66
N ALA A 339 -6.72 -13.46 16.73
CA ALA A 339 -6.92 -12.10 17.24
C ALA A 339 -6.20 -11.87 18.58
N ILE A 340 -5.84 -10.62 18.83
CA ILE A 340 -5.24 -10.19 20.10
C ILE A 340 -6.22 -10.43 21.26
N GLU A 341 -7.52 -10.14 21.03
CA GLU A 341 -8.59 -10.34 22.01
C GLU A 341 -8.68 -11.80 22.46
N THR A 342 -8.60 -12.75 21.52
CA THR A 342 -8.58 -14.19 21.84
C THR A 342 -7.39 -14.53 22.72
N SER A 343 -6.21 -13.95 22.46
CA SER A 343 -5.01 -14.17 23.29
C SER A 343 -5.19 -13.62 24.71
N GLU A 344 -5.81 -12.47 24.87
CA GLU A 344 -6.10 -11.86 26.18
C GLU A 344 -7.15 -12.66 26.98
N ILE A 345 -8.18 -13.20 26.30
CA ILE A 345 -9.19 -14.06 26.93
C ILE A 345 -8.55 -15.33 27.48
N ILE A 346 -7.77 -16.04 26.67
CA ILE A 346 -7.08 -17.26 27.09
C ILE A 346 -6.11 -16.97 28.24
N SER A 347 -5.36 -15.86 28.17
CA SER A 347 -4.46 -15.41 29.23
C SER A 347 -5.21 -15.20 30.56
N LYS A 348 -6.38 -14.56 30.54
CA LYS A 348 -7.23 -14.40 31.75
C LYS A 348 -7.67 -15.74 32.34
N TYR A 349 -8.08 -16.69 31.49
CA TYR A 349 -8.48 -18.03 31.97
C TYR A 349 -7.29 -18.81 32.55
N LEU A 350 -6.10 -18.75 31.94
CA LEU A 350 -4.89 -19.39 32.45
C LEU A 350 -4.44 -18.78 33.79
N THR A 351 -4.51 -17.46 33.91
CA THR A 351 -4.22 -16.76 35.18
C THR A 351 -5.15 -17.22 36.28
N LYS A 352 -6.48 -17.35 36.02
CA LYS A 352 -7.44 -17.89 37.00
C LYS A 352 -7.14 -19.32 37.42
N LYS A 353 -6.57 -20.14 36.51
CA LYS A 353 -6.12 -21.53 36.81
C LYS A 353 -4.73 -21.61 37.44
N GLY A 354 -4.01 -20.49 37.58
CA GLY A 354 -2.67 -20.44 38.15
C GLY A 354 -1.58 -21.04 37.23
N VAL A 355 -1.77 -21.09 35.92
CA VAL A 355 -0.77 -21.57 34.95
C VAL A 355 0.09 -20.37 34.50
N PRO A 356 1.41 -20.39 34.79
CA PRO A 356 2.34 -19.37 34.31
C PRO A 356 2.46 -19.43 32.79
N HIS A 357 2.39 -18.28 32.12
CA HIS A 357 2.43 -18.20 30.66
C HIS A 357 2.97 -16.85 30.19
N ASN A 358 3.50 -16.84 28.96
CA ASN A 358 3.93 -15.64 28.25
C ASN A 358 2.94 -15.33 27.13
N VAL A 359 2.68 -14.03 26.88
CA VAL A 359 1.83 -13.56 25.78
C VAL A 359 2.67 -12.76 24.80
N LEU A 360 2.70 -13.20 23.56
CA LEU A 360 3.30 -12.50 22.42
C LEU A 360 2.23 -11.89 21.55
N ASN A 361 2.19 -10.58 21.56
CA ASN A 361 1.33 -9.80 20.66
C ASN A 361 2.11 -8.60 20.13
N ALA A 362 1.54 -7.91 19.14
CA ALA A 362 2.14 -6.75 18.49
C ALA A 362 2.58 -5.61 19.44
N LYS A 363 2.22 -5.66 20.73
CA LYS A 363 2.60 -4.67 21.73
C LYS A 363 4.02 -4.89 22.32
N ASN A 364 4.66 -6.05 22.05
CA ASN A 364 5.90 -6.48 22.73
C ASN A 364 7.02 -6.93 21.78
N HIS A 365 7.14 -6.33 20.60
CA HIS A 365 8.10 -6.74 19.56
C HIS A 365 9.58 -6.85 20.04
N GLY A 366 10.03 -5.97 20.92
CA GLY A 366 11.44 -5.94 21.36
C GLY A 366 11.91 -7.17 22.17
N ARG A 367 10.98 -7.98 22.71
CA ARG A 367 11.30 -9.19 23.49
C ARG A 367 10.79 -10.48 22.82
N GLU A 368 10.28 -10.38 21.64
CA GLU A 368 9.65 -11.49 20.92
C GLU A 368 10.60 -12.65 20.69
N ALA A 369 11.81 -12.37 20.23
CA ALA A 369 12.81 -13.40 19.95
C ALA A 369 13.24 -14.18 21.21
N GLU A 370 13.38 -13.48 22.36
CA GLU A 370 13.75 -14.11 23.64
C GLU A 370 12.63 -15.04 24.15
N ILE A 371 11.38 -14.57 24.11
CA ILE A 371 10.22 -15.34 24.58
C ILE A 371 10.00 -16.57 23.70
N ILE A 372 10.20 -16.47 22.39
CA ILE A 372 10.10 -17.61 21.47
C ILE A 372 11.23 -18.61 21.70
N ALA A 373 12.45 -18.15 21.96
CA ALA A 373 13.56 -19.03 22.29
C ALA A 373 13.27 -19.88 23.55
N ASP A 374 12.55 -19.31 24.51
CA ASP A 374 12.16 -19.97 25.76
C ASP A 374 10.90 -20.86 25.63
N ALA A 375 10.14 -20.74 24.55
CA ALA A 375 8.89 -21.50 24.33
C ALA A 375 9.08 -23.01 24.25
N GLY A 376 10.28 -23.50 24.01
CA GLY A 376 10.63 -24.92 23.98
C GLY A 376 11.11 -25.50 25.31
N LYS A 377 11.21 -24.72 26.40
CA LYS A 377 11.63 -25.19 27.71
C LYS A 377 10.56 -26.08 28.37
N PRO A 378 10.94 -27.02 29.27
CA PRO A 378 9.97 -27.88 29.93
C PRO A 378 8.88 -27.07 30.65
N GLY A 379 7.62 -27.41 30.42
CA GLY A 379 6.46 -26.74 31.01
C GLY A 379 6.18 -25.29 30.56
N ALA A 380 6.91 -24.77 29.59
CA ALA A 380 6.65 -23.41 29.08
C ALA A 380 5.27 -23.35 28.39
N VAL A 381 4.52 -22.30 28.68
CA VAL A 381 3.26 -21.97 28.00
C VAL A 381 3.40 -20.61 27.34
N THR A 382 3.27 -20.58 26.01
CA THR A 382 3.40 -19.35 25.23
C THR A 382 2.14 -19.16 24.38
N ILE A 383 1.48 -18.02 24.51
CA ILE A 383 0.37 -17.62 23.65
C ILE A 383 0.95 -16.65 22.63
N ALA A 384 0.76 -16.94 21.34
CA ALA A 384 1.28 -16.13 20.26
C ALA A 384 0.16 -15.82 19.25
N THR A 385 0.04 -14.57 18.82
CA THR A 385 -0.74 -14.25 17.62
C THR A 385 0.00 -14.75 16.39
N ASN A 386 -0.74 -14.98 15.32
CA ASN A 386 -0.27 -15.70 14.13
C ASN A 386 1.07 -15.23 13.54
N MET A 387 1.31 -13.92 13.59
CA MET A 387 2.53 -13.32 13.04
C MET A 387 3.71 -13.30 14.02
N ALA A 388 3.47 -13.47 15.31
CA ALA A 388 4.51 -13.39 16.33
C ALA A 388 5.49 -14.56 16.24
N GLY A 389 6.78 -14.27 16.30
CA GLY A 389 7.87 -15.27 16.24
C GLY A 389 8.09 -15.94 14.88
N ARG A 390 7.59 -15.35 13.79
CA ARG A 390 7.86 -15.86 12.43
C ARG A 390 9.35 -15.76 12.12
N GLY A 391 9.90 -16.80 11.47
CA GLY A 391 11.33 -16.86 11.14
C GLY A 391 12.24 -17.20 12.32
N THR A 392 11.72 -17.34 13.56
CA THR A 392 12.49 -17.75 14.74
C THR A 392 12.29 -19.24 15.02
N ASP A 393 13.37 -19.96 15.29
CA ASP A 393 13.34 -21.38 15.59
C ASP A 393 13.12 -21.64 17.09
N ILE A 394 12.20 -22.56 17.43
CA ILE A 394 11.95 -23.03 18.80
C ILE A 394 12.78 -24.24 19.05
N LYS A 395 13.82 -24.13 19.91
CA LYS A 395 14.65 -25.23 20.30
C LYS A 395 14.05 -25.94 21.51
N LEU A 396 13.91 -27.26 21.43
CA LEU A 396 13.41 -28.05 22.55
C LEU A 396 14.47 -28.17 23.68
N GLY A 397 14.02 -27.92 24.92
CA GLY A 397 14.84 -28.13 26.11
C GLY A 397 15.12 -29.62 26.39
N GLU A 398 16.03 -29.87 27.32
CA GLU A 398 16.36 -31.27 27.75
C GLU A 398 15.12 -31.99 28.29
N GLY A 399 14.94 -33.25 27.91
CA GLY A 399 13.83 -34.10 28.36
C GLY A 399 12.48 -33.83 27.68
N VAL A 400 12.36 -32.78 26.84
CA VAL A 400 11.09 -32.42 26.19
C VAL A 400 10.73 -33.42 25.08
N LYS A 401 11.71 -34.02 24.43
CA LYS A 401 11.46 -35.01 23.38
C LYS A 401 10.77 -36.28 23.95
N GLU A 402 11.15 -36.69 25.14
CA GLU A 402 10.55 -37.83 25.84
C GLU A 402 9.11 -37.54 26.30
N LEU A 403 8.78 -36.25 26.51
CA LEU A 403 7.44 -35.81 26.87
C LEU A 403 6.51 -35.63 25.64
N GLY A 404 6.99 -35.99 24.44
CA GLY A 404 6.25 -35.86 23.19
C GLY A 404 6.50 -34.57 22.42
N GLY A 405 7.55 -33.82 22.78
CA GLY A 405 7.95 -32.58 22.10
C GLY A 405 7.03 -31.40 22.35
N LEU A 406 7.13 -30.37 21.48
CA LEU A 406 6.28 -29.16 21.56
C LEU A 406 4.85 -29.50 21.15
N CYS A 407 3.88 -29.12 22.01
CA CYS A 407 2.48 -29.13 21.64
C CYS A 407 2.09 -27.77 21.03
N VAL A 408 1.45 -27.78 19.85
CA VAL A 408 0.88 -26.60 19.22
C VAL A 408 -0.64 -26.68 19.25
N ILE A 409 -1.28 -25.69 19.84
CA ILE A 409 -2.74 -25.55 19.92
C ILE A 409 -3.15 -24.38 19.05
N GLY A 410 -3.98 -24.62 18.04
CA GLY A 410 -4.66 -23.57 17.30
C GLY A 410 -6.05 -23.34 17.90
N THR A 411 -6.40 -22.10 18.17
CA THR A 411 -7.71 -21.75 18.76
C THR A 411 -8.79 -21.43 17.74
N GLU A 412 -8.39 -21.26 16.51
CA GLU A 412 -9.25 -20.99 15.34
C GLU A 412 -8.56 -21.45 14.07
N ARG A 413 -9.32 -21.68 13.01
CA ARG A 413 -8.76 -21.81 11.66
C ARG A 413 -8.54 -20.43 11.07
N HIS A 414 -7.38 -20.28 10.44
CA HIS A 414 -7.05 -19.05 9.71
C HIS A 414 -7.78 -18.98 8.36
N GLU A 415 -7.72 -17.84 7.72
CA GLU A 415 -8.28 -17.61 6.39
C GLU A 415 -7.68 -18.53 5.30
N SER A 416 -6.49 -19.08 5.53
CA SER A 416 -5.78 -19.97 4.63
C SER A 416 -5.20 -21.20 5.35
N ARG A 417 -5.35 -22.37 4.72
CA ARG A 417 -4.72 -23.63 5.18
C ARG A 417 -3.21 -23.52 5.29
N ARG A 418 -2.62 -22.68 4.47
CA ARG A 418 -1.19 -22.39 4.47
C ARG A 418 -0.73 -21.83 5.83
N ILE A 419 -1.48 -20.88 6.37
CA ILE A 419 -1.19 -20.28 7.69
C ILE A 419 -1.36 -21.31 8.81
N ASP A 420 -2.37 -22.16 8.76
CA ASP A 420 -2.53 -23.28 9.69
C ASP A 420 -1.32 -24.24 9.63
N ASN A 421 -0.82 -24.52 8.42
CA ASN A 421 0.35 -25.37 8.24
C ASN A 421 1.64 -24.69 8.74
N GLN A 422 1.76 -23.35 8.67
CA GLN A 422 2.86 -22.61 9.29
C GLN A 422 2.83 -22.73 10.81
N LEU A 423 1.65 -22.62 11.42
CA LEU A 423 1.47 -22.80 12.86
C LEU A 423 1.84 -24.23 13.26
N ARG A 424 1.32 -25.26 12.57
CA ARG A 424 1.71 -26.67 12.80
C ARG A 424 3.21 -26.90 12.63
N GLY A 425 3.84 -26.22 11.66
CA GLY A 425 5.27 -26.28 11.37
C GLY A 425 6.19 -25.72 12.47
N ARG A 426 5.62 -25.12 13.52
CA ARG A 426 6.40 -24.73 14.71
C ARG A 426 6.85 -25.93 15.53
N SER A 427 6.16 -27.06 15.40
CA SER A 427 6.44 -28.32 16.10
C SER A 427 6.90 -29.44 15.14
N GLY A 428 7.57 -30.43 15.64
CA GLY A 428 7.99 -31.61 14.89
C GLY A 428 9.05 -31.33 13.82
N ARG A 429 10.04 -30.49 14.12
CA ARG A 429 11.14 -30.14 13.22
C ARG A 429 12.26 -31.16 13.28
N GLN A 430 12.97 -31.38 12.16
CA GLN A 430 14.14 -32.26 12.07
C GLN A 430 13.90 -33.67 12.63
N GLY A 431 12.68 -34.22 12.49
CA GLY A 431 12.29 -35.53 13.00
C GLY A 431 12.01 -35.57 14.50
N ASP A 432 11.97 -34.42 15.19
CA ASP A 432 11.57 -34.39 16.59
C ASP A 432 10.07 -34.73 16.75
N PRO A 433 9.67 -35.34 17.87
CA PRO A 433 8.26 -35.54 18.18
C PRO A 433 7.55 -34.21 18.39
N GLY A 434 6.25 -34.21 18.22
CA GLY A 434 5.42 -33.04 18.43
C GLY A 434 3.96 -33.40 18.29
N VAL A 435 3.07 -32.56 18.80
CA VAL A 435 1.62 -32.70 18.70
C VAL A 435 0.99 -31.41 18.24
N THR A 436 0.04 -31.49 17.32
CA THR A 436 -0.76 -30.31 16.93
C THR A 436 -2.23 -30.62 17.01
N GLN A 437 -3.01 -29.68 17.52
CA GLN A 437 -4.45 -29.79 17.62
C GLN A 437 -5.14 -28.44 17.46
N PHE A 438 -6.23 -28.39 16.69
CA PHE A 438 -7.06 -27.20 16.59
C PHE A 438 -8.34 -27.38 17.40
N TYR A 439 -8.71 -26.33 18.11
CA TYR A 439 -9.94 -26.18 18.87
C TYR A 439 -10.79 -25.10 18.19
N LEU A 440 -11.95 -25.48 17.68
CA LEU A 440 -12.81 -24.62 16.88
C LEU A 440 -14.15 -24.44 17.56
N SER A 441 -14.84 -23.36 17.23
CA SER A 441 -16.22 -23.12 17.60
C SER A 441 -17.09 -22.84 16.36
N MET A 442 -18.36 -23.20 16.44
CA MET A 442 -19.32 -22.79 15.42
C MET A 442 -19.57 -21.28 15.41
N GLU A 443 -19.18 -20.59 16.48
CA GLU A 443 -19.24 -19.14 16.62
C GLU A 443 -17.97 -18.44 16.09
N ASP A 444 -16.93 -19.18 15.68
CA ASP A 444 -15.73 -18.61 15.09
C ASP A 444 -16.08 -17.83 13.81
N GLU A 445 -15.36 -16.74 13.56
CA GLU A 445 -15.66 -15.82 12.46
C GLU A 445 -15.72 -16.50 11.10
N LEU A 446 -14.81 -17.44 10.83
CA LEU A 446 -14.80 -18.26 9.62
C LEU A 446 -16.12 -19.03 9.43
N MET A 447 -16.63 -19.64 10.50
CA MET A 447 -17.86 -20.41 10.46
C MET A 447 -19.09 -19.52 10.39
N ARG A 448 -19.06 -18.36 11.06
CA ARG A 448 -20.17 -17.40 11.05
C ARG A 448 -20.36 -16.74 9.67
N ARG A 449 -19.25 -16.41 8.98
CA ARG A 449 -19.30 -15.75 7.65
C ARG A 449 -19.53 -16.72 6.51
N PHE A 450 -18.91 -17.90 6.54
CA PHE A 450 -18.83 -18.82 5.42
C PHE A 450 -19.42 -20.21 5.69
N GLY A 451 -19.85 -20.48 6.92
CA GLY A 451 -20.58 -21.67 7.29
C GLY A 451 -22.00 -21.67 6.71
N SER A 452 -22.58 -22.84 6.46
CA SER A 452 -23.96 -22.95 5.99
C SER A 452 -24.96 -22.78 7.15
N ASP A 453 -26.04 -22.00 6.93
CA ASP A 453 -27.13 -21.82 7.90
C ASP A 453 -27.79 -23.15 8.32
N ASN A 454 -27.77 -24.13 7.42
CA ASN A 454 -28.26 -25.48 7.68
C ASN A 454 -27.49 -26.19 8.80
N MET A 455 -26.22 -25.86 8.99
CA MET A 455 -25.40 -26.50 10.00
C MET A 455 -25.69 -25.95 11.40
N LYS A 456 -25.96 -24.65 11.51
CA LYS A 456 -26.38 -24.04 12.76
C LYS A 456 -27.72 -24.59 13.24
N SER A 457 -28.70 -24.71 12.33
CA SER A 457 -30.02 -25.28 12.64
C SER A 457 -29.98 -26.80 12.95
N MET A 458 -29.05 -27.54 12.37
CA MET A 458 -28.83 -28.96 12.69
C MET A 458 -28.22 -29.15 14.08
N MET A 459 -27.32 -28.27 14.49
CA MET A 459 -26.70 -28.28 15.82
C MET A 459 -27.69 -27.95 16.93
N GLU A 460 -28.52 -26.94 16.73
CA GLU A 460 -29.59 -26.57 17.66
C GLU A 460 -30.61 -27.75 17.84
N ARG A 461 -30.86 -28.53 16.80
CA ARG A 461 -31.73 -29.74 16.86
C ARG A 461 -31.11 -30.92 17.59
N LEU A 462 -29.76 -31.02 17.61
CA LEU A 462 -29.05 -32.12 18.27
C LEU A 462 -28.91 -31.93 19.79
N GLY A 463 -29.31 -30.79 20.38
CA GLY A 463 -29.35 -30.53 21.82
C GLY A 463 -28.04 -30.82 22.51
N MET A 464 -26.90 -30.50 21.91
CA MET A 464 -25.58 -30.90 22.39
C MET A 464 -25.13 -30.04 23.58
N ASP A 465 -24.49 -30.69 24.55
CA ASP A 465 -23.87 -30.06 25.69
C ASP A 465 -22.62 -29.26 25.26
N ASP A 466 -22.48 -28.03 25.73
CA ASP A 466 -21.37 -27.11 25.42
C ASP A 466 -19.99 -27.64 25.83
N THR A 467 -19.95 -28.68 26.66
CA THR A 467 -18.71 -29.22 27.22
C THR A 467 -18.08 -30.33 26.37
N GLN A 468 -18.80 -30.90 25.40
CA GLN A 468 -18.30 -32.04 24.61
C GLN A 468 -17.93 -31.63 23.18
N PRO A 469 -16.76 -32.05 22.69
CA PRO A 469 -16.35 -31.77 21.31
C PRO A 469 -17.17 -32.61 20.32
N ILE A 470 -17.57 -32.00 19.24
CA ILE A 470 -18.24 -32.64 18.12
C ILE A 470 -17.20 -33.27 17.23
N GLN A 471 -17.17 -34.60 17.18
CA GLN A 471 -16.34 -35.35 16.27
C GLN A 471 -17.17 -35.87 15.09
N SER A 472 -17.34 -35.05 14.09
CA SER A 472 -18.07 -35.41 12.86
C SER A 472 -17.26 -35.09 11.62
N LYS A 473 -17.05 -36.10 10.76
CA LYS A 473 -16.41 -35.89 9.45
C LYS A 473 -17.14 -34.89 8.58
N MET A 474 -18.45 -34.73 8.80
CA MET A 474 -19.29 -33.77 8.06
C MET A 474 -18.95 -32.34 8.48
N VAL A 475 -18.79 -32.07 9.78
CA VAL A 475 -18.45 -30.75 10.32
C VAL A 475 -17.02 -30.38 9.91
N SER A 476 -16.08 -31.31 10.00
CA SER A 476 -14.69 -31.05 9.55
C SER A 476 -14.61 -30.72 8.06
N ARG A 477 -15.41 -31.37 7.22
CA ARG A 477 -15.49 -31.04 5.79
C ARG A 477 -16.12 -29.66 5.53
N ALA A 478 -17.07 -29.25 6.36
CA ALA A 478 -17.71 -27.96 6.25
C ALA A 478 -16.72 -26.83 6.62
N VAL A 479 -15.91 -27.00 7.68
CA VAL A 479 -14.83 -26.06 8.03
C VAL A 479 -13.84 -25.94 6.88
N GLU A 480 -13.39 -27.08 6.31
CA GLU A 480 -12.48 -27.08 5.17
C GLU A 480 -13.09 -26.40 3.94
N SER A 481 -14.39 -26.62 3.67
CA SER A 481 -15.09 -25.96 2.56
C SER A 481 -15.22 -24.45 2.78
N ALA A 482 -15.51 -24.00 4.01
CA ALA A 482 -15.55 -22.60 4.37
C ALA A 482 -14.18 -21.94 4.13
N GLN A 483 -13.09 -22.57 4.59
CA GLN A 483 -11.73 -22.09 4.40
C GLN A 483 -11.35 -21.99 2.91
N LYS A 484 -11.66 -23.01 2.11
CA LYS A 484 -11.45 -22.98 0.65
C LYS A 484 -12.21 -21.85 -0.05
N ARG A 485 -13.41 -21.52 0.44
CA ARG A 485 -14.19 -20.40 -0.10
C ARG A 485 -13.53 -19.07 0.21
N VAL A 486 -12.99 -18.89 1.42
CA VAL A 486 -12.24 -17.68 1.78
C VAL A 486 -10.95 -17.57 0.96
N GLU A 487 -10.20 -18.66 0.81
CA GLU A 487 -9.00 -18.70 -0.04
C GLU A 487 -9.34 -18.26 -1.47
N GLY A 488 -10.44 -18.77 -2.05
CA GLY A 488 -10.91 -18.39 -3.38
C GLY A 488 -11.27 -16.91 -3.48
N ASN A 489 -12.07 -16.39 -2.56
CA ASN A 489 -12.44 -14.97 -2.55
C ASN A 489 -11.22 -14.06 -2.41
N ASN A 490 -10.24 -14.45 -1.58
CA ASN A 490 -9.00 -13.69 -1.42
C ASN A 490 -8.13 -13.74 -2.69
N PHE A 491 -8.09 -14.87 -3.36
CA PHE A 491 -7.40 -15.02 -4.65
C PHE A 491 -8.04 -14.11 -5.71
N ASP A 492 -9.37 -14.13 -5.84
CA ASP A 492 -10.10 -13.30 -6.79
C ASP A 492 -9.89 -11.80 -6.51
N ALA A 493 -9.91 -11.40 -5.24
CA ALA A 493 -9.63 -10.02 -4.84
C ALA A 493 -8.20 -9.59 -5.23
N ARG A 494 -7.18 -10.44 -4.99
CA ARG A 494 -5.79 -10.14 -5.40
C ARG A 494 -5.65 -10.08 -6.93
N LYS A 495 -6.30 -10.98 -7.65
CA LYS A 495 -6.31 -11.00 -9.12
C LYS A 495 -6.97 -9.73 -9.68
N GLN A 496 -8.09 -9.32 -9.09
CA GLN A 496 -8.77 -8.09 -9.48
C GLN A 496 -7.89 -6.86 -9.22
N LEU A 497 -7.30 -6.75 -8.03
CA LEU A 497 -6.37 -5.66 -7.70
C LEU A 497 -5.23 -5.58 -8.72
N LEU A 498 -4.60 -6.72 -9.04
CA LEU A 498 -3.53 -6.78 -10.02
C LEU A 498 -4.01 -6.34 -11.42
N SER A 499 -5.19 -6.77 -11.86
CA SER A 499 -5.72 -6.41 -13.17
C SER A 499 -5.94 -4.91 -13.34
N TYR A 500 -6.40 -4.23 -12.28
CA TYR A 500 -6.52 -2.77 -12.26
C TYR A 500 -5.15 -2.07 -12.18
N ASP A 501 -4.24 -2.57 -11.35
CA ASP A 501 -2.89 -1.99 -11.22
C ASP A 501 -2.01 -2.23 -12.46
N ASP A 502 -2.28 -3.27 -13.26
CA ASP A 502 -1.57 -3.52 -14.52
C ASP A 502 -1.79 -2.39 -15.54
N VAL A 503 -2.92 -1.70 -15.51
CA VAL A 503 -3.16 -0.50 -16.34
C VAL A 503 -2.23 0.63 -15.91
N LEU A 504 -2.21 0.93 -14.61
CA LEU A 504 -1.29 1.93 -14.06
C LEU A 504 0.18 1.54 -14.23
N ARG A 505 0.51 0.24 -14.17
CA ARG A 505 1.87 -0.25 -14.40
C ARG A 505 2.38 0.13 -15.79
N GLN A 506 1.58 -0.10 -16.84
CA GLN A 506 1.95 0.24 -18.21
C GLN A 506 2.19 1.74 -18.36
N GLN A 507 1.30 2.56 -17.82
CA GLN A 507 1.42 4.01 -17.84
C GLN A 507 2.65 4.48 -17.06
N ARG A 508 2.91 3.89 -15.89
CA ARG A 508 4.07 4.16 -15.04
C ARG A 508 5.39 3.82 -15.75
N GLU A 509 5.47 2.67 -16.40
CA GLU A 509 6.67 2.26 -17.15
C GLU A 509 7.02 3.26 -18.26
N ILE A 510 6.02 3.73 -19.01
CA ILE A 510 6.21 4.74 -20.05
C ILE A 510 6.70 6.05 -19.43
N LEU A 511 5.98 6.56 -18.43
CA LEU A 511 6.26 7.88 -17.86
C LEU A 511 7.59 7.90 -17.09
N TYR A 512 7.86 6.87 -16.27
CA TYR A 512 9.13 6.77 -15.54
C TYR A 512 10.31 6.53 -16.48
N GLY A 513 10.09 5.83 -17.61
CA GLY A 513 11.08 5.72 -18.68
C GLY A 513 11.44 7.08 -19.26
N GLN A 514 10.44 7.87 -19.67
CA GLN A 514 10.65 9.24 -20.17
C GLN A 514 11.28 10.17 -19.13
N ARG A 515 10.81 10.09 -17.88
CA ARG A 515 11.36 10.87 -16.78
C ARG A 515 12.85 10.55 -16.52
N ASN A 516 13.21 9.27 -16.57
CA ASN A 516 14.58 8.82 -16.41
C ASN A 516 15.46 9.30 -17.59
N GLU A 517 14.95 9.26 -18.81
CA GLU A 517 15.63 9.80 -19.98
C GLU A 517 15.95 11.29 -19.81
N VAL A 518 14.97 12.08 -19.32
CA VAL A 518 15.17 13.50 -18.99
C VAL A 518 16.22 13.69 -17.90
N LEU A 519 16.17 12.84 -16.84
CA LEU A 519 17.10 12.92 -15.72
C LEU A 519 18.55 12.58 -16.12
N GLU A 520 18.72 11.60 -17.01
CA GLU A 520 20.02 11.05 -17.45
C GLU A 520 20.64 11.80 -18.62
N SER A 521 19.82 12.41 -19.49
CA SER A 521 20.29 13.14 -20.66
C SER A 521 21.06 14.42 -20.28
N GLU A 522 22.20 14.65 -20.93
CA GLU A 522 22.93 15.90 -20.80
C GLU A 522 22.35 17.01 -21.71
N ASN A 523 21.70 16.64 -22.78
CA ASN A 523 21.09 17.56 -23.74
C ASN A 523 19.64 17.21 -24.01
N LEU A 524 18.73 18.04 -23.55
CA LEU A 524 17.28 17.87 -23.70
C LEU A 524 16.67 18.57 -24.90
N ARG A 525 17.48 19.32 -25.66
CA ARG A 525 17.00 20.17 -26.75
C ARG A 525 16.08 19.45 -27.71
N GLU A 526 16.49 18.26 -28.20
CA GLU A 526 15.70 17.49 -29.17
C GLU A 526 14.37 17.01 -28.58
N ILE A 527 14.38 16.60 -27.29
CA ILE A 527 13.17 16.16 -26.59
C ILE A 527 12.20 17.32 -26.43
N VAL A 528 12.70 18.49 -26.02
CA VAL A 528 11.90 19.70 -25.83
C VAL A 528 11.37 20.24 -27.17
N GLU A 529 12.20 20.31 -28.22
CA GLU A 529 11.77 20.71 -29.56
C GLU A 529 10.65 19.78 -30.09
N LYS A 530 10.75 18.48 -29.84
CA LYS A 530 9.71 17.50 -30.18
C LYS A 530 8.41 17.75 -29.41
N MET A 531 8.49 17.97 -28.11
CA MET A 531 7.31 18.28 -27.28
C MET A 531 6.62 19.56 -27.77
N ILE A 532 7.38 20.61 -28.06
CA ILE A 532 6.86 21.88 -28.57
C ILE A 532 6.16 21.67 -29.92
N MET A 533 6.80 20.94 -30.86
CA MET A 533 6.22 20.66 -32.18
C MET A 533 4.93 19.85 -32.08
N THR A 534 4.90 18.83 -31.20
CA THR A 534 3.69 18.02 -30.96
C THR A 534 2.56 18.86 -30.39
N SER A 535 2.85 19.75 -29.44
CA SER A 535 1.87 20.70 -28.89
C SER A 535 1.32 21.66 -29.94
N ILE A 536 2.18 22.18 -30.82
CA ILE A 536 1.77 23.05 -31.94
C ILE A 536 0.85 22.30 -32.90
N ARG A 537 1.23 21.10 -33.36
CA ARG A 537 0.42 20.28 -34.27
C ARG A 537 -0.97 20.00 -33.71
N ARG A 538 -1.04 19.61 -32.43
CA ARG A 538 -2.32 19.33 -31.76
C ARG A 538 -3.20 20.58 -31.69
N ASN A 539 -2.60 21.73 -31.42
CA ASN A 539 -3.33 22.99 -31.40
C ASN A 539 -3.84 23.40 -32.79
N VAL A 540 -2.97 23.29 -33.80
CA VAL A 540 -3.35 23.57 -35.20
C VAL A 540 -4.49 22.66 -35.65
N GLU A 541 -4.41 21.35 -35.40
CA GLU A 541 -5.47 20.39 -35.73
C GLU A 541 -6.79 20.69 -35.00
N GLY A 542 -6.73 21.21 -33.77
CA GLY A 542 -7.92 21.61 -33.01
C GLY A 542 -8.67 22.82 -33.58
N TYR A 543 -7.95 23.76 -34.20
CA TYR A 543 -8.55 24.97 -34.79
C TYR A 543 -8.69 24.91 -36.31
N ALA A 544 -7.91 24.08 -36.97
CA ALA A 544 -7.89 23.89 -38.43
C ALA A 544 -7.82 22.39 -38.75
N PRO A 545 -8.90 21.61 -38.51
CA PRO A 545 -8.88 20.17 -38.75
C PRO A 545 -8.65 19.86 -40.23
N GLY A 546 -7.69 19.00 -40.56
CA GLY A 546 -7.33 18.66 -41.94
C GLY A 546 -8.43 17.94 -42.75
N HIS A 547 -9.52 17.52 -42.10
CA HIS A 547 -10.68 16.89 -42.75
C HIS A 547 -11.82 17.88 -43.04
N GLU A 548 -11.72 19.15 -42.61
CA GLU A 548 -12.70 20.23 -42.86
C GLU A 548 -12.19 21.16 -43.94
N ASP A 549 -13.15 21.87 -44.60
CA ASP A 549 -12.84 22.90 -45.60
C ASP A 549 -12.16 24.10 -44.92
N GLU A 550 -11.14 24.67 -45.57
CA GLU A 550 -10.35 25.82 -45.06
C GLU A 550 -11.22 27.02 -44.66
N GLU A 551 -12.41 27.15 -45.22
CA GLU A 551 -13.38 28.24 -44.89
C GLU A 551 -13.90 28.13 -43.46
N ASN A 552 -13.87 26.91 -42.89
CA ASN A 552 -14.33 26.66 -41.53
C ASN A 552 -13.20 26.75 -40.47
N TRP A 553 -11.97 26.95 -40.93
CA TRP A 553 -10.83 27.02 -40.01
C TRP A 553 -10.80 28.30 -39.18
N ASN A 554 -10.55 28.19 -37.89
CA ASN A 554 -10.37 29.31 -37.00
C ASN A 554 -8.90 29.75 -36.91
N LEU A 555 -8.38 30.36 -37.97
CA LEU A 555 -7.00 30.83 -38.04
C LEU A 555 -6.68 31.88 -36.95
N GLN A 556 -7.65 32.70 -36.53
CA GLN A 556 -7.45 33.68 -35.47
C GLN A 556 -7.26 32.97 -34.12
N GLY A 557 -7.96 31.88 -33.85
CA GLY A 557 -7.79 31.06 -32.63
C GLY A 557 -6.38 30.49 -32.53
N ILE A 558 -5.77 30.04 -33.64
CA ILE A 558 -4.38 29.62 -33.67
C ILE A 558 -3.44 30.77 -33.27
N ILE A 559 -3.61 31.95 -33.87
CA ILE A 559 -2.78 33.12 -33.58
C ILE A 559 -2.88 33.52 -32.10
N ASP A 560 -4.10 33.61 -31.58
CA ASP A 560 -4.34 33.99 -30.18
C ASP A 560 -3.69 32.99 -29.19
N TYR A 561 -3.79 31.69 -29.49
CA TYR A 561 -3.13 30.69 -28.69
C TYR A 561 -1.59 30.80 -28.76
N VAL A 562 -1.03 30.88 -29.95
CA VAL A 562 0.42 30.88 -30.16
C VAL A 562 1.06 32.15 -29.57
N ASN A 563 0.48 33.33 -29.82
CA ASN A 563 0.99 34.59 -29.24
C ASN A 563 0.77 34.65 -27.74
N GLY A 564 -0.31 34.06 -27.23
CA GLY A 564 -0.59 34.00 -25.79
C GLY A 564 0.36 33.06 -25.03
N ASN A 565 0.70 31.91 -25.61
CA ASN A 565 1.43 30.82 -24.89
C ASN A 565 2.87 30.60 -25.35
N LEU A 566 3.22 30.85 -26.62
CA LEU A 566 4.53 30.49 -27.17
C LEU A 566 5.34 31.73 -27.64
N LEU A 567 4.72 32.67 -28.29
CA LEU A 567 5.34 33.88 -28.87
C LEU A 567 4.89 35.13 -28.12
N ASN A 568 5.41 36.32 -28.53
CA ASN A 568 4.90 37.57 -28.04
C ASN A 568 3.71 38.06 -28.90
N GLU A 569 2.95 38.99 -28.36
CA GLU A 569 1.85 39.62 -29.09
C GLU A 569 2.38 40.31 -30.36
N GLY A 570 1.85 39.89 -31.51
CA GLY A 570 2.22 40.44 -32.82
C GLY A 570 3.37 39.70 -33.55
N ASP A 571 4.05 38.72 -32.93
CA ASP A 571 5.13 37.96 -33.58
C ASP A 571 4.59 37.06 -34.71
N LEU A 572 3.32 36.60 -34.62
CA LEU A 572 2.63 35.82 -35.65
C LEU A 572 1.32 36.48 -36.01
N THR A 573 1.01 36.53 -37.31
CA THR A 573 -0.24 37.13 -37.85
C THR A 573 -0.98 36.14 -38.73
N VAL A 574 -2.29 36.34 -38.94
CA VAL A 574 -3.09 35.50 -39.85
C VAL A 574 -2.52 35.45 -41.27
N ASN A 575 -1.87 36.50 -41.72
CA ASN A 575 -1.28 36.55 -43.04
C ASN A 575 -0.08 35.60 -43.21
N ASP A 576 0.61 35.26 -42.11
CA ASP A 576 1.77 34.33 -42.12
C ASP A 576 1.35 32.88 -42.37
N ILE A 577 0.09 32.53 -42.04
CA ILE A 577 -0.41 31.13 -42.08
C ILE A 577 -1.55 30.94 -43.09
N ARG A 578 -2.11 32.00 -43.64
CA ARG A 578 -3.23 31.93 -44.58
C ARG A 578 -2.83 31.22 -45.89
N GLY A 579 -3.65 30.27 -46.36
CA GLY A 579 -3.47 29.53 -47.59
C GLY A 579 -2.40 28.43 -47.51
N LYS A 580 -2.02 28.03 -46.30
CA LYS A 580 -1.13 26.92 -46.01
C LYS A 580 -1.94 25.73 -45.47
N ASP A 581 -1.50 24.55 -45.75
CA ASP A 581 -2.07 23.35 -45.10
C ASP A 581 -1.72 23.25 -43.61
N THR A 582 -2.35 22.33 -42.90
CA THR A 582 -2.20 22.17 -41.43
C THR A 582 -0.75 21.90 -41.01
N GLU A 583 0.00 21.12 -41.77
CA GLU A 583 1.42 20.82 -41.48
C GLU A 583 2.31 22.01 -41.78
N GLU A 584 2.10 22.71 -42.91
CA GLU A 584 2.82 23.94 -43.26
C GLU A 584 2.57 25.08 -42.24
N ILE A 585 1.34 25.18 -41.68
CA ILE A 585 1.03 26.09 -40.58
C ILE A 585 1.84 25.72 -39.34
N ALA A 586 1.87 24.46 -38.96
CA ALA A 586 2.61 23.98 -37.80
C ALA A 586 4.11 24.20 -37.93
N GLU A 587 4.69 23.92 -39.12
CA GLU A 587 6.10 24.19 -39.42
C GLU A 587 6.44 25.67 -39.37
N THR A 588 5.55 26.55 -39.91
CA THR A 588 5.72 28.01 -39.87
C THR A 588 5.77 28.53 -38.45
N ILE A 589 4.86 28.05 -37.61
CA ILE A 589 4.81 28.41 -36.17
C ILE A 589 6.07 27.92 -35.49
N PHE A 590 6.45 26.65 -35.72
CA PHE A 590 7.61 26.06 -35.07
C PHE A 590 8.91 26.78 -35.46
N ALA A 591 9.08 27.21 -36.71
CA ALA A 591 10.24 27.99 -37.14
C ALA A 591 10.42 29.26 -36.31
N LYS A 592 9.33 30.03 -36.13
CA LYS A 592 9.35 31.24 -35.29
C LYS A 592 9.60 30.94 -33.80
N VAL A 593 8.99 29.86 -33.28
CA VAL A 593 9.21 29.44 -31.90
C VAL A 593 10.67 29.04 -31.70
N LYS A 594 11.26 28.35 -32.67
CA LYS A 594 12.68 27.94 -32.65
C LYS A 594 13.64 29.12 -32.69
N GLU A 595 13.36 30.17 -33.46
CA GLU A 595 14.15 31.39 -33.43
C GLU A 595 14.18 32.00 -32.03
N ARG A 596 13.01 32.16 -31.40
CA ARG A 596 12.89 32.67 -30.05
C ARG A 596 13.54 31.78 -29.00
N TYR A 597 13.45 30.46 -29.16
CA TYR A 597 14.12 29.51 -28.29
C TYR A 597 15.66 29.68 -28.37
N ASN A 598 16.21 29.87 -29.58
CA ASN A 598 17.65 30.14 -29.77
C ASN A 598 18.09 31.46 -29.12
N GLU A 599 17.31 32.54 -29.28
CA GLU A 599 17.56 33.81 -28.60
C GLU A 599 17.60 33.64 -27.08
N LYS A 600 16.71 32.84 -26.52
CA LYS A 600 16.67 32.54 -25.09
C LYS A 600 17.88 31.73 -24.64
N GLU A 601 18.34 30.77 -25.43
CA GLU A 601 19.56 29.99 -25.15
C GLU A 601 20.82 30.86 -25.21
N GLU A 602 20.90 31.82 -26.14
CA GLU A 602 21.98 32.78 -26.19
C GLU A 602 22.03 33.70 -24.97
N MET A 603 20.87 34.10 -24.44
CA MET A 603 20.77 34.94 -23.22
C MET A 603 21.20 34.21 -21.96
N LEU A 604 20.93 32.89 -21.85
CA LEU A 604 21.06 32.12 -20.61
C LEU A 604 22.39 31.34 -20.52
N SER A 605 23.12 31.14 -21.55
CA SER A 605 24.11 30.09 -21.79
C SER A 605 23.50 28.68 -22.00
N PRO A 606 24.18 27.83 -22.80
CA PRO A 606 23.68 26.48 -23.08
C PRO A 606 23.50 25.62 -21.82
N GLU A 607 24.41 25.71 -20.83
CA GLU A 607 24.34 24.93 -19.60
C GLU A 607 23.14 25.33 -18.73
N GLN A 608 22.90 26.63 -18.56
CA GLN A 608 21.76 27.13 -17.82
C GLN A 608 20.44 26.81 -18.52
N MET A 609 20.42 26.84 -19.85
CA MET A 609 19.24 26.46 -20.61
C MET A 609 18.91 24.97 -20.42
N ARG A 610 19.90 24.05 -20.44
CA ARG A 610 19.69 22.61 -20.17
C ARG A 610 19.14 22.36 -18.78
N GLU A 611 19.66 23.08 -17.77
CA GLU A 611 19.14 22.93 -16.39
C GLU A 611 17.71 23.51 -16.28
N PHE A 612 17.42 24.61 -16.93
CA PHE A 612 16.07 25.20 -16.99
C PHE A 612 15.07 24.24 -17.62
N GLU A 613 15.42 23.61 -18.74
CA GLU A 613 14.60 22.59 -19.39
C GLU A 613 14.30 21.43 -18.46
N LYS A 614 15.34 20.90 -17.76
CA LYS A 614 15.15 19.81 -16.78
C LYS A 614 14.18 20.19 -15.67
N VAL A 615 14.32 21.40 -15.11
CA VAL A 615 13.41 21.89 -14.06
C VAL A 615 11.97 21.92 -14.54
N ILE A 616 11.73 22.46 -15.72
CA ILE A 616 10.39 22.61 -16.28
C ILE A 616 9.78 21.25 -16.60
N VAL A 617 10.51 20.37 -17.32
CA VAL A 617 9.99 19.08 -17.75
C VAL A 617 9.71 18.18 -16.55
N LEU A 618 10.64 18.06 -15.59
CA LEU A 618 10.44 17.23 -14.40
C LEU A 618 9.26 17.72 -13.57
N ARG A 619 9.13 19.04 -13.39
CA ARG A 619 8.01 19.62 -12.65
C ARG A 619 6.66 19.37 -13.32
N ALA A 620 6.57 19.54 -14.63
CA ALA A 620 5.35 19.27 -15.39
C ALA A 620 4.96 17.80 -15.31
N VAL A 621 5.93 16.89 -15.53
CA VAL A 621 5.71 15.44 -15.44
C VAL A 621 5.24 15.04 -14.04
N ASP A 622 5.96 15.45 -13.00
CA ASP A 622 5.65 15.04 -11.61
C ASP A 622 4.28 15.58 -11.16
N SER A 623 3.95 16.84 -11.48
CA SER A 623 2.65 17.40 -11.11
C SER A 623 1.48 16.70 -11.79
N LYS A 624 1.56 16.50 -13.12
CA LYS A 624 0.48 15.87 -13.89
C LYS A 624 0.33 14.40 -13.58
N TRP A 625 1.44 13.71 -13.27
CA TRP A 625 1.40 12.32 -12.86
C TRP A 625 0.70 12.11 -11.52
N MET A 626 0.97 12.96 -10.54
CA MET A 626 0.29 12.91 -9.24
C MET A 626 -1.22 13.13 -9.39
N ASP A 627 -1.62 14.14 -10.16
CA ASP A 627 -3.04 14.41 -10.45
C ASP A 627 -3.69 13.21 -11.19
N HIS A 628 -2.94 12.56 -12.09
CA HIS A 628 -3.42 11.40 -12.85
C HIS A 628 -3.61 10.14 -11.98
N ILE A 629 -2.68 9.85 -11.07
CA ILE A 629 -2.82 8.72 -10.12
C ILE A 629 -4.10 8.88 -9.31
N ASP A 630 -4.34 10.09 -8.79
CA ASP A 630 -5.54 10.38 -8.01
C ASP A 630 -6.82 10.23 -8.84
N ALA A 631 -6.83 10.77 -10.06
CA ALA A 631 -7.96 10.63 -10.98
C ALA A 631 -8.23 9.16 -11.37
N MET A 632 -7.19 8.35 -11.58
CA MET A 632 -7.31 6.92 -11.86
C MET A 632 -7.85 6.14 -10.65
N ASP A 633 -7.49 6.53 -9.43
CA ASP A 633 -8.03 5.90 -8.23
C ASP A 633 -9.52 6.24 -8.04
N GLN A 634 -9.92 7.49 -8.29
CA GLN A 634 -11.33 7.92 -8.30
C GLN A 634 -12.13 7.16 -9.37
N LEU A 635 -11.58 7.02 -10.58
CA LEU A 635 -12.19 6.24 -11.66
C LEU A 635 -12.42 4.79 -11.23
N ARG A 636 -11.41 4.16 -10.61
CA ARG A 636 -11.50 2.76 -10.11
C ARG A 636 -12.64 2.58 -9.12
N GLN A 637 -12.85 3.53 -8.22
CA GLN A 637 -13.94 3.48 -7.24
C GLN A 637 -15.31 3.60 -7.88
N GLY A 638 -15.46 4.41 -8.93
CA GLY A 638 -16.73 4.65 -9.63
C GLY A 638 -17.07 3.62 -10.71
N ILE A 639 -16.08 2.94 -11.30
CA ILE A 639 -16.25 2.14 -12.52
C ILE A 639 -17.18 0.91 -12.33
N HIS A 640 -17.28 0.37 -11.12
CA HIS A 640 -18.12 -0.77 -10.81
C HIS A 640 -19.62 -0.52 -11.07
N LEU A 641 -20.05 0.74 -11.00
CA LEU A 641 -21.42 1.14 -11.29
C LEU A 641 -21.83 0.88 -12.76
N ARG A 642 -20.84 0.86 -13.67
CA ARG A 642 -21.08 0.60 -15.09
C ARG A 642 -21.43 -0.86 -15.41
N ALA A 643 -21.18 -1.80 -14.47
CA ALA A 643 -21.62 -3.18 -14.59
C ALA A 643 -23.14 -3.29 -14.76
N TYR A 644 -23.92 -2.32 -14.25
CA TYR A 644 -25.38 -2.25 -14.48
C TYR A 644 -25.73 -2.01 -15.95
N GLY A 645 -24.85 -1.37 -16.74
CA GLY A 645 -24.97 -1.18 -18.18
C GLY A 645 -24.56 -2.40 -19.02
N GLN A 646 -24.32 -3.57 -18.40
CA GLN A 646 -23.85 -4.80 -19.05
C GLN A 646 -22.45 -4.67 -19.71
N THR A 647 -21.66 -3.70 -19.30
CA THR A 647 -20.27 -3.55 -19.73
C THR A 647 -19.32 -4.15 -18.71
N ASP A 648 -18.16 -4.66 -19.17
CA ASP A 648 -17.11 -5.15 -18.26
C ASP A 648 -16.38 -3.95 -17.61
N PRO A 649 -16.46 -3.79 -16.28
CA PRO A 649 -15.82 -2.67 -15.58
C PRO A 649 -14.32 -2.56 -15.84
N LEU A 650 -13.60 -3.66 -15.97
CA LEU A 650 -12.16 -3.63 -16.24
C LEU A 650 -11.86 -3.09 -17.63
N ARG A 651 -12.65 -3.47 -18.63
CA ARG A 651 -12.50 -2.99 -20.02
C ARG A 651 -12.78 -1.49 -20.11
N GLU A 652 -13.84 -1.03 -19.44
CA GLU A 652 -14.16 0.40 -19.36
C GLU A 652 -13.03 1.18 -18.66
N TYR A 653 -12.53 0.65 -17.54
CA TYR A 653 -11.39 1.25 -16.83
C TYR A 653 -10.13 1.35 -17.72
N GLN A 654 -9.83 0.32 -18.53
CA GLN A 654 -8.73 0.34 -19.47
C GLN A 654 -8.91 1.41 -20.54
N GLY A 655 -10.12 1.51 -21.13
CA GLY A 655 -10.43 2.48 -22.19
C GLY A 655 -10.37 3.92 -21.71
N GLU A 656 -11.03 4.21 -20.58
CA GLU A 656 -11.02 5.56 -19.99
C GLU A 656 -9.66 5.94 -19.44
N GLY A 657 -8.98 5.00 -18.75
CA GLY A 657 -7.64 5.22 -18.24
C GLY A 657 -6.62 5.50 -19.35
N PHE A 658 -6.79 4.89 -20.52
CA PHE A 658 -5.98 5.20 -21.70
C PHE A 658 -6.24 6.63 -22.20
N ALA A 659 -7.49 7.02 -22.36
CA ALA A 659 -7.85 8.39 -22.79
C ALA A 659 -7.37 9.45 -21.79
N MET A 660 -7.51 9.18 -20.48
CA MET A 660 -7.00 10.07 -19.43
C MET A 660 -5.47 10.21 -19.50
N PHE A 661 -4.76 9.11 -19.76
CA PHE A 661 -3.30 9.11 -19.90
C PHE A 661 -2.84 9.91 -21.12
N GLU A 662 -3.50 9.75 -22.28
CA GLU A 662 -3.20 10.56 -23.48
C GLU A 662 -3.43 12.05 -23.24
N ASN A 663 -4.52 12.40 -22.56
CA ASN A 663 -4.80 13.79 -22.20
C ASN A 663 -3.75 14.35 -21.21
N MET A 664 -3.28 13.53 -20.27
CA MET A 664 -2.21 13.92 -19.36
C MET A 664 -0.89 14.18 -20.11
N ILE A 665 -0.48 13.30 -21.02
CA ILE A 665 0.73 13.51 -21.85
C ILE A 665 0.58 14.78 -22.68
N ALA A 666 -0.58 14.99 -23.31
CA ALA A 666 -0.87 16.22 -24.06
C ALA A 666 -0.71 17.48 -23.19
N SER A 667 -1.22 17.43 -21.97
CA SER A 667 -1.12 18.55 -21.02
C SER A 667 0.32 18.79 -20.53
N ILE A 668 1.13 17.72 -20.39
CA ILE A 668 2.57 17.86 -20.09
C ILE A 668 3.28 18.59 -21.23
N GLU A 669 3.07 18.16 -22.48
CA GLU A 669 3.71 18.76 -23.65
C GLU A 669 3.31 20.25 -23.80
N GLU A 670 2.05 20.58 -23.55
CA GLU A 670 1.56 21.96 -23.59
C GLU A 670 2.17 22.83 -22.48
N ASP A 671 2.20 22.34 -21.25
CA ASP A 671 2.81 23.05 -20.12
C ASP A 671 4.31 23.24 -20.34
N VAL A 672 5.02 22.23 -20.83
CA VAL A 672 6.46 22.32 -21.14
C VAL A 672 6.69 23.39 -22.22
N ALA A 673 5.93 23.36 -23.34
CA ALA A 673 6.04 24.34 -24.40
C ALA A 673 5.81 25.76 -23.89
N LYS A 674 4.73 25.96 -23.15
CA LYS A 674 4.36 27.26 -22.57
C LYS A 674 5.41 27.79 -21.60
N TYR A 675 5.82 26.99 -20.60
CA TYR A 675 6.74 27.46 -19.57
C TYR A 675 8.14 27.69 -20.12
N ILE A 676 8.63 26.85 -21.03
CA ILE A 676 9.94 27.05 -21.67
C ILE A 676 9.95 28.38 -22.45
N MET A 677 8.88 28.69 -23.15
CA MET A 677 8.81 29.90 -23.98
C MET A 677 8.54 31.18 -23.17
N LYS A 678 7.67 31.14 -22.17
CA LYS A 678 7.20 32.33 -21.45
C LYS A 678 7.89 32.60 -20.11
N ALA A 679 8.42 31.58 -19.41
CA ALA A 679 9.02 31.81 -18.09
C ALA A 679 10.33 32.58 -18.19
N GLU A 680 10.48 33.60 -17.33
CA GLU A 680 11.71 34.39 -17.15
C GLU A 680 12.46 33.88 -15.90
N ILE A 681 13.77 33.71 -16.01
CA ILE A 681 14.61 33.28 -14.90
C ILE A 681 15.00 34.53 -14.10
N ARG A 682 14.46 34.67 -12.89
CA ARG A 682 14.74 35.79 -11.99
C ARG A 682 15.64 35.41 -10.81
N ASN A 683 15.82 34.13 -10.48
CA ASN A 683 16.60 33.63 -9.34
C ASN A 683 17.31 32.31 -9.69
N ASN A 684 18.08 31.74 -8.76
CA ASN A 684 18.76 30.46 -8.92
C ASN A 684 17.82 29.36 -9.43
N LEU A 685 18.30 28.61 -10.44
CA LEU A 685 17.63 27.45 -11.01
C LEU A 685 17.82 26.25 -10.07
N GLU A 686 17.06 26.19 -8.99
CA GLU A 686 17.02 25.02 -8.11
C GLU A 686 15.77 24.18 -8.42
N ARG A 687 15.98 22.87 -8.58
CA ARG A 687 14.88 21.92 -8.72
C ARG A 687 14.17 21.80 -7.37
N GLN A 688 12.84 21.89 -7.38
CA GLN A 688 12.03 21.79 -6.18
C GLN A 688 11.05 20.61 -6.30
N GLU A 689 10.93 19.85 -5.23
CA GLU A 689 9.90 18.82 -5.14
C GLU A 689 8.50 19.44 -5.21
N VAL A 690 7.63 18.86 -6.01
CA VAL A 690 6.23 19.31 -6.16
C VAL A 690 5.46 19.09 -4.87
N ALA A 691 5.72 18.00 -4.15
CA ALA A 691 5.16 17.71 -2.84
C ALA A 691 6.13 16.88 -2.00
N LYS A 692 6.11 17.08 -0.67
CA LYS A 692 6.87 16.24 0.27
C LYS A 692 6.01 15.03 0.65
N GLY A 693 6.44 13.84 0.24
CA GLY A 693 5.76 12.60 0.51
C GLY A 693 6.18 11.92 1.82
N GLN A 694 5.26 11.22 2.46
CA GLN A 694 5.53 10.29 3.54
C GLN A 694 5.09 8.88 3.11
N ALA A 695 5.94 7.88 3.39
CA ALA A 695 5.59 6.49 3.16
C ALA A 695 4.48 6.08 4.13
N VAL A 696 3.40 5.51 3.59
CA VAL A 696 2.28 4.99 4.38
C VAL A 696 2.39 3.47 4.37
N ASN A 697 2.73 2.91 5.53
CA ASN A 697 2.74 1.46 5.70
C ASN A 697 1.43 1.02 6.36
N PRO A 698 0.54 0.29 5.68
CA PRO A 698 -0.76 -0.10 6.24
C PRO A 698 -0.67 -0.96 7.51
N LYS A 699 0.50 -1.54 7.82
CA LYS A 699 0.71 -2.41 8.98
C LYS A 699 1.41 -1.76 10.17
N GLU A 700 2.14 -0.65 9.99
CA GLU A 700 2.96 -0.03 11.04
C GLU A 700 2.29 1.13 11.78
N ASP A 701 1.12 1.59 11.38
CA ASP A 701 0.38 2.69 12.03
C ASP A 701 -0.11 2.40 13.46
N GLY A 702 0.43 1.39 14.11
CA GLY A 702 0.23 1.09 15.54
C GLY A 702 1.23 1.79 16.48
N GLU A 703 2.35 2.32 15.99
CA GLU A 703 3.33 3.02 16.83
C GLU A 703 3.33 4.53 16.57
N LYS A 704 3.06 5.25 17.63
CA LYS A 704 3.15 6.71 17.68
C LYS A 704 4.54 7.14 17.25
N VAL A 705 4.65 7.79 16.12
CA VAL A 705 5.74 8.74 15.88
C VAL A 705 5.66 9.75 17.00
N LYS A 706 6.55 9.65 17.98
CA LYS A 706 6.77 10.71 18.96
C LYS A 706 7.21 11.93 18.18
N LYS A 707 6.25 12.80 17.82
CA LYS A 707 6.58 14.15 17.35
C LYS A 707 7.51 14.71 18.42
N LYS A 708 8.76 15.01 18.07
CA LYS A 708 9.60 15.87 18.90
C LYS A 708 8.77 17.10 19.19
N PRO A 709 8.62 17.52 20.45
CA PRO A 709 7.86 18.70 20.74
C PRO A 709 8.44 19.83 19.91
N VAL A 710 7.62 20.37 19.01
CA VAL A 710 7.92 21.65 18.38
C VAL A 710 7.91 22.64 19.53
N VAL A 711 9.08 23.05 19.94
CA VAL A 711 9.21 24.17 20.87
C VAL A 711 8.67 25.37 20.08
N LYS A 712 7.39 25.68 20.27
CA LYS A 712 6.85 26.96 19.88
C LYS A 712 7.71 27.97 20.63
N GLN A 713 8.58 28.67 19.94
CA GLN A 713 9.14 29.91 20.46
C GLN A 713 7.92 30.78 20.80
N MET A 714 7.63 30.91 22.07
CA MET A 714 6.68 31.91 22.52
C MET A 714 7.30 33.25 22.16
N ASP A 715 6.70 33.96 21.23
CA ASP A 715 6.97 35.37 20.99
C ASP A 715 6.56 36.14 22.26
N VAL A 716 7.51 36.26 23.18
CA VAL A 716 7.33 37.08 24.38
C VAL A 716 7.66 38.51 24.01
N GLY A 717 6.67 39.35 24.02
CA GLY A 717 6.84 40.79 23.76
C GLY A 717 7.78 41.42 24.80
N ARG A 718 8.54 42.43 24.39
CA ARG A 718 9.52 43.11 25.26
C ARG A 718 8.97 43.60 26.62
N ASN A 719 7.68 43.85 26.70
CA ASN A 719 7.00 44.35 27.92
C ASN A 719 6.22 43.27 28.70
N ASP A 720 6.18 42.04 28.19
CA ASP A 720 5.47 40.95 28.85
C ASP A 720 6.24 40.42 30.09
N PRO A 721 5.58 39.78 31.05
CA PRO A 721 6.25 39.12 32.17
C PRO A 721 7.27 38.11 31.69
N CYS A 722 8.46 38.10 32.27
CA CYS A 722 9.53 37.20 31.88
C CYS A 722 9.15 35.74 32.13
N ILE A 723 9.37 34.89 31.14
CA ILE A 723 9.07 33.43 31.21
C ILE A 723 9.86 32.67 32.27
N CYS A 724 10.92 33.27 32.83
CA CYS A 724 11.69 32.68 33.94
C CYS A 724 10.99 32.75 35.30
N GLY A 725 9.80 33.34 35.40
CA GLY A 725 9.03 33.47 36.64
C GLY A 725 9.53 34.55 37.64
N SER A 726 10.46 35.40 37.23
CA SER A 726 11.06 36.45 38.07
C SER A 726 10.13 37.63 38.37
N GLY A 727 8.96 37.71 37.78
CA GLY A 727 8.02 38.82 37.89
C GLY A 727 8.46 40.13 37.19
N LYS A 728 9.64 40.15 36.58
CA LYS A 728 10.15 41.30 35.81
C LYS A 728 9.72 41.23 34.35
N LYS A 729 9.65 42.38 33.66
CA LYS A 729 9.40 42.44 32.22
C LYS A 729 10.54 41.76 31.46
N TYR A 730 10.23 41.06 30.33
CA TYR A 730 11.19 40.29 29.55
C TYR A 730 12.44 41.09 29.19
N LYS A 731 12.28 42.36 28.73
CA LYS A 731 13.40 43.29 28.42
C LYS A 731 14.31 43.64 29.60
N ASN A 732 13.89 43.42 30.84
CA ASN A 732 14.66 43.73 32.07
C ASN A 732 15.08 42.45 32.80
N CYS A 733 15.03 41.28 32.12
CA CYS A 733 15.40 39.99 32.66
C CYS A 733 16.12 39.16 31.57
N CYS A 734 15.47 38.11 31.03
CA CYS A 734 16.09 37.20 30.06
C CYS A 734 16.22 37.81 28.65
N GLY A 735 15.58 38.92 28.35
CA GLY A 735 15.71 39.69 27.11
C GLY A 735 16.46 41.01 27.26
N ALA A 736 17.29 41.13 28.27
CA ALA A 736 18.22 42.27 28.47
C ALA A 736 19.54 41.95 27.78
N GLU A 737 19.72 42.43 26.55
CA GLU A 737 20.98 42.69 25.89
C GLU A 737 21.17 44.19 25.75
#